data_51cfb481cd79ac7c8f661f4ae0d97071
#
_entry.id   51cfb481cd79ac7c8f661f4ae0d97071
#
_cell.length_a   1.000
_cell.length_b   1.000
_cell.length_c   1.000
_cell.angle_alpha   90.00
_cell.angle_beta   90.00
_cell.angle_gamma   90.00
#
_symmetry.space_group_name_H-M   'P 1'
#
loop_
_entity.id
_entity.type
_entity.pdbx_description
1 polymer ?
#
loop_
_entity_poly.entity_id
_entity_poly.type
_entity_poly.pdbx_seq_one_letter_code
_entity_poly.pdbx_strand_id
1 'polypeptide(L)'
;MNPNKYIMLALTGLITSVAAVAQDTVKKDSVSNSKEVKNRNVMLNASCADQPRQINVGLPSSLSPTIAEDGVLVSEIYWPVMPYFSWFGGPSLSSVRVLSPGESAVQFGNVTYAIVSKNRYATDKFQGLAGYSVNNYGRQNVDLTITGPVVKGWGYTASIHQVDDPGTHKQSATNDNSLRVQQYKLGISKLFANNKGDMGLLYQFVKYRSTGDSYAPFVFVGDGSVGKYKGFKQGQDQFFPTDFPGLEYVDVITGEKKTRSWGNIGTTYVRQLTFTFNWNFSNRTRLEFASKYKNAYAQMGMMVASGVTPNVAVGTYFHADGSPYAGDVATRYTMYDAGLERSWLTTAVLKGKLADGRHNWRMGLNFWRNHGTIVAQHQLFTHEAAQDPLMLYQHDAAGNPFTFYGFNGGGEYYDGNETKLASFLSDDWNVNKWLYLSAGVRLEYQGYSGKTAMEENGAHPENIRSLNWNLTRGTVTRFTGDWINPAANLNFLVKLLPGFGLKGDYTYNRQRPNLQDYAGAYAPTTKPINVNLITAGVYWNTPWMQLVSQFTYSSQTSYKARTQFYHSLASGQEAATVPVTYDIQTIGWTTDAVFTPFKGSMFHALLTLQSPKYKNYTANVTYPSSYNETRSLSDNIVSAMSKVLIELDPSYSIDKWRFWLSFRYFGKQYINLTNTLFYDGHWETFGGVDYKLNRHVNLSLNVVNFLNQLGASGAIGAAALADATEAQNYKNYIMAGSYIRPFELSLGCNINF
;
A
#
# COMPACT_ATOMS: atom_id res chain seq x y z
N MET A 1 -10.60 -0.72 -1.93
CA MET A 1 -9.27 -0.08 -1.92
C MET A 1 -8.78 0.01 -3.33
N ASN A 2 -8.51 1.20 -3.79
CA ASN A 2 -8.17 1.43 -5.18
C ASN A 2 -6.67 1.14 -5.40
N PRO A 3 -6.32 0.18 -6.25
CA PRO A 3 -4.96 -0.30 -6.36
C PRO A 3 -4.06 0.50 -7.32
N ASN A 4 -4.48 1.64 -7.82
CA ASN A 4 -3.87 2.19 -9.01
C ASN A 4 -3.26 3.55 -8.86
N LYS A 5 -2.05 3.58 -8.42
CA LYS A 5 -1.18 4.74 -8.66
C LYS A 5 0.23 4.30 -8.32
N TYR A 6 1.09 4.03 -9.34
CA TYR A 6 2.43 3.81 -8.87
C TYR A 6 3.40 3.22 -9.89
N ILE A 7 4.31 4.02 -10.33
CA ILE A 7 5.60 3.61 -10.87
C ILE A 7 6.59 4.69 -10.50
N MET A 8 7.58 4.36 -9.75
CA MET A 8 8.87 5.03 -9.80
C MET A 8 9.79 4.98 -8.61
N LEU A 9 10.52 3.94 -8.45
CA LEU A 9 11.67 3.92 -7.52
C LEU A 9 12.68 2.80 -7.80
N ALA A 10 12.47 1.99 -8.86
CA ALA A 10 13.30 0.86 -9.20
C ALA A 10 14.71 1.22 -9.67
N LEU A 11 14.78 2.33 -10.30
CA LEU A 11 16.04 2.77 -10.88
C LEU A 11 16.99 3.38 -9.88
N THR A 12 16.51 3.69 -8.69
CA THR A 12 17.27 4.40 -7.69
C THR A 12 18.18 3.53 -6.85
N GLY A 13 17.77 2.33 -6.53
CA GLY A 13 18.63 1.35 -5.86
C GLY A 13 19.83 0.98 -6.74
N LEU A 14 19.59 0.87 -8.04
CA LEU A 14 20.61 0.56 -9.04
C LEU A 14 21.56 1.73 -9.32
N ILE A 15 21.04 2.96 -9.38
CA ILE A 15 21.90 4.15 -9.54
C ILE A 15 22.76 4.37 -8.30
N THR A 16 22.30 4.01 -7.10
CA THR A 16 23.14 4.15 -5.89
C THR A 16 24.25 3.11 -5.81
N SER A 17 24.04 1.88 -6.32
CA SER A 17 25.12 0.90 -6.42
C SER A 17 26.07 1.22 -7.58
N VAL A 18 25.56 1.73 -8.69
CA VAL A 18 26.35 2.21 -9.83
C VAL A 18 27.11 3.50 -9.51
N ALA A 19 26.48 4.42 -8.76
CA ALA A 19 27.16 5.63 -8.29
C ALA A 19 28.33 5.32 -7.35
N ALA A 20 28.26 4.22 -6.57
CA ALA A 20 29.39 3.80 -5.74
C ALA A 20 30.61 3.34 -6.57
N VAL A 21 30.40 2.84 -7.79
CA VAL A 21 31.48 2.42 -8.71
C VAL A 21 31.91 3.56 -9.64
N ALA A 22 31.01 4.51 -9.95
CA ALA A 22 31.31 5.71 -10.76
C ALA A 22 31.75 6.92 -9.93
N GLN A 23 31.80 6.80 -8.61
CA GLN A 23 31.94 7.91 -7.65
C GLN A 23 33.33 8.51 -7.52
N ASP A 24 34.32 8.01 -8.24
CA ASP A 24 35.67 8.62 -8.18
C ASP A 24 35.75 10.01 -8.86
N THR A 25 34.67 10.53 -9.46
CA THR A 25 34.72 11.82 -10.17
C THR A 25 33.49 12.72 -10.05
N VAL A 26 32.43 12.36 -9.32
CA VAL A 26 31.23 13.21 -9.19
C VAL A 26 31.19 13.92 -7.84
N LYS A 27 31.08 15.24 -7.84
CA LYS A 27 31.02 16.06 -6.64
C LYS A 27 29.94 15.58 -5.68
N LYS A 28 30.31 15.44 -4.40
CA LYS A 28 29.52 14.93 -3.27
C LYS A 28 28.10 15.54 -3.12
N ASP A 29 27.89 16.74 -3.65
CA ASP A 29 26.62 17.49 -3.49
C ASP A 29 25.48 17.02 -4.42
N SER A 30 25.77 16.56 -5.63
CA SER A 30 24.74 16.13 -6.58
C SER A 30 24.13 14.77 -6.21
N VAL A 31 24.91 13.86 -5.66
CA VAL A 31 24.47 12.54 -5.19
C VAL A 31 23.63 12.67 -3.91
N SER A 32 23.95 13.60 -3.01
CA SER A 32 23.17 13.89 -1.81
C SER A 32 21.77 14.40 -2.17
N ASN A 33 21.69 15.34 -3.11
CA ASN A 33 20.41 15.95 -3.52
C ASN A 33 19.49 14.98 -4.23
N SER A 34 20.01 14.10 -5.11
CA SER A 34 19.21 13.09 -5.79
C SER A 34 18.62 12.06 -4.81
N LYS A 35 19.37 11.63 -3.81
CA LYS A 35 18.87 10.71 -2.74
C LYS A 35 17.76 11.35 -1.91
N GLU A 36 17.89 12.63 -1.58
CA GLU A 36 16.90 13.35 -0.78
C GLU A 36 15.56 13.50 -1.51
N VAL A 37 15.57 13.86 -2.80
CA VAL A 37 14.35 13.94 -3.61
C VAL A 37 13.65 12.60 -3.70
N LYS A 38 14.41 11.54 -3.92
CA LYS A 38 13.87 10.19 -4.03
C LYS A 38 13.25 9.70 -2.73
N ASN A 39 13.88 9.94 -1.59
CA ASN A 39 13.32 9.60 -0.28
C ASN A 39 12.04 10.41 0.02
N ARG A 40 12.00 11.69 -0.37
CA ARG A 40 10.80 12.51 -0.26
C ARG A 40 9.67 11.98 -1.12
N ASN A 41 9.95 11.65 -2.39
CA ASN A 41 8.93 11.19 -3.34
C ASN A 41 8.24 9.90 -2.91
N VAL A 42 8.88 9.05 -2.10
CA VAL A 42 8.25 7.85 -1.51
C VAL A 42 7.06 8.22 -0.62
N MET A 43 7.16 9.31 0.13
CA MET A 43 6.13 9.75 1.07
C MET A 43 5.10 10.70 0.45
N LEU A 44 5.29 11.17 -0.79
CA LEU A 44 4.32 12.01 -1.47
C LEU A 44 3.19 11.14 -2.04
N ASN A 45 2.09 11.06 -1.30
CA ASN A 45 0.90 10.31 -1.67
C ASN A 45 -0.31 11.25 -1.74
N ALA A 46 -0.95 11.32 -2.90
CA ALA A 46 -2.08 12.22 -3.13
C ALA A 46 -3.37 11.75 -2.44
N SER A 47 -3.46 10.47 -2.10
CA SER A 47 -4.66 9.90 -1.46
C SER A 47 -4.54 9.84 0.07
N CYS A 48 -3.35 9.68 0.61
CA CYS A 48 -3.12 9.56 2.05
C CYS A 48 -1.79 10.19 2.46
N ALA A 49 -1.81 11.06 3.48
CA ALA A 49 -0.62 11.78 3.92
C ALA A 49 0.39 10.92 4.69
N ASP A 50 -0.08 9.84 5.33
CA ASP A 50 0.72 9.09 6.32
C ASP A 50 1.23 7.74 5.80
N GLN A 51 0.88 7.41 4.58
CA GLN A 51 1.31 6.16 3.95
C GLN A 51 2.28 6.44 2.81
N PRO A 52 3.34 5.65 2.68
CA PRO A 52 4.17 5.71 1.49
C PRO A 52 3.33 5.42 0.26
N ARG A 53 3.65 6.08 -0.83
CA ARG A 53 3.00 5.74 -2.09
C ARG A 53 3.37 4.31 -2.48
N GLN A 54 2.44 3.62 -3.07
CA GLN A 54 2.73 2.33 -3.70
C GLN A 54 3.46 2.58 -5.01
N ILE A 55 4.26 1.67 -5.44
CA ILE A 55 5.08 1.79 -6.65
C ILE A 55 4.84 0.53 -7.48
N ASN A 56 4.40 0.73 -8.71
CA ASN A 56 4.11 -0.36 -9.62
C ASN A 56 5.10 -0.32 -10.79
N VAL A 57 5.93 -1.31 -10.93
CA VAL A 57 6.93 -1.45 -12.00
C VAL A 57 6.47 -2.37 -13.11
N GLY A 58 5.29 -2.16 -13.62
CA GLY A 58 4.70 -3.07 -14.59
C GLY A 58 4.20 -4.37 -13.98
N LEU A 59 4.26 -4.50 -12.66
CA LEU A 59 3.64 -5.56 -11.88
C LEU A 59 2.27 -5.08 -11.39
N PRO A 60 1.31 -5.98 -11.18
CA PRO A 60 -0.02 -5.60 -10.71
C PRO A 60 0.03 -4.85 -9.39
N SER A 61 -0.86 -3.91 -9.24
CA SER A 61 -1.02 -3.05 -8.08
C SER A 61 -1.35 -3.76 -6.76
N SER A 62 -1.68 -5.04 -6.82
CA SER A 62 -1.94 -5.88 -5.63
C SER A 62 -0.68 -6.20 -4.82
N LEU A 63 0.51 -5.94 -5.36
CA LEU A 63 1.74 -6.12 -4.61
C LEU A 63 2.04 -4.85 -3.81
N SER A 64 1.59 -4.81 -2.57
CA SER A 64 1.95 -3.73 -1.63
C SER A 64 3.46 -3.70 -1.41
N PRO A 65 4.06 -2.51 -1.18
CA PRO A 65 5.49 -2.42 -0.91
C PRO A 65 5.84 -3.23 0.34
N THR A 66 6.93 -3.96 0.28
CA THR A 66 7.53 -4.59 1.45
C THR A 66 8.11 -3.51 2.36
N ILE A 67 7.78 -3.52 3.64
CA ILE A 67 8.33 -2.58 4.62
C ILE A 67 9.14 -3.36 5.66
N ALA A 68 10.42 -3.00 5.79
CA ALA A 68 11.32 -3.59 6.78
C ALA A 68 11.93 -2.51 7.68
N GLU A 69 12.09 -2.82 8.96
CA GLU A 69 12.69 -1.95 9.96
C GLU A 69 13.75 -2.75 10.72
N ASP A 70 14.97 -2.20 10.82
CA ASP A 70 16.13 -2.86 11.44
C ASP A 70 16.47 -4.23 10.84
N GLY A 71 16.15 -4.46 9.56
CA GLY A 71 16.47 -5.70 8.85
C GLY A 71 15.40 -6.79 8.95
N VAL A 72 14.33 -6.60 9.70
CA VAL A 72 13.18 -7.51 9.77
C VAL A 72 11.91 -6.84 9.22
N LEU A 73 11.00 -7.62 8.66
CA LEU A 73 9.74 -7.06 8.18
C LEU A 73 8.94 -6.43 9.31
N VAL A 74 8.21 -5.36 8.97
CA VAL A 74 7.29 -4.71 9.91
C VAL A 74 6.08 -5.60 10.16
N SER A 75 5.53 -6.18 9.11
CA SER A 75 4.43 -7.13 9.12
C SER A 75 4.38 -7.87 7.80
N GLU A 76 3.77 -9.05 7.78
CA GLU A 76 3.20 -9.56 6.53
C GLU A 76 2.01 -8.69 6.10
N ILE A 77 1.60 -8.84 4.85
CA ILE A 77 0.41 -8.16 4.35
C ILE A 77 -0.79 -9.00 4.74
N TYR A 78 -1.28 -8.80 5.96
CA TYR A 78 -2.51 -9.40 6.43
C TYR A 78 -3.59 -8.35 6.61
N TRP A 79 -4.71 -8.55 6.00
CA TRP A 79 -5.90 -7.82 6.35
C TRP A 79 -6.44 -8.35 7.71
N PRO A 80 -6.77 -7.50 8.67
CA PRO A 80 -6.72 -6.03 8.70
C PRO A 80 -5.43 -5.44 9.30
N VAL A 81 -4.38 -6.24 9.56
CA VAL A 81 -3.13 -5.77 10.18
C VAL A 81 -2.10 -5.47 9.08
N MET A 82 -2.16 -4.28 8.51
CA MET A 82 -1.28 -3.87 7.42
C MET A 82 0.06 -3.27 7.93
N PRO A 83 1.17 -3.43 7.19
CA PRO A 83 2.48 -2.88 7.59
C PRO A 83 2.45 -1.38 7.89
N TYR A 84 1.74 -0.60 7.09
CA TYR A 84 1.65 0.86 7.22
C TYR A 84 0.75 1.33 8.37
N PHE A 85 0.12 0.43 9.14
CA PHE A 85 -0.54 0.78 10.39
C PHE A 85 0.43 0.81 11.59
N SER A 86 1.66 0.39 11.39
CA SER A 86 2.66 0.35 12.46
C SER A 86 4.02 0.94 12.08
N TRP A 87 4.18 1.41 10.84
CA TRP A 87 5.39 2.06 10.37
C TRP A 87 5.11 3.46 9.86
N PHE A 88 5.85 4.44 10.36
CA PHE A 88 5.75 5.85 9.99
C PHE A 88 7.14 6.40 9.72
N GLY A 89 7.25 7.19 8.63
CA GLY A 89 8.45 7.96 8.33
C GLY A 89 8.56 9.14 9.30
N GLY A 90 9.73 9.36 9.88
CA GLY A 90 9.90 10.47 10.80
C GLY A 90 11.26 10.46 11.51
N PRO A 91 11.48 11.37 12.45
CA PRO A 91 12.78 11.56 13.11
C PRO A 91 13.19 10.37 14.01
N SER A 92 12.25 9.46 14.35
CA SER A 92 12.57 8.21 15.06
C SER A 92 13.39 7.23 14.22
N LEU A 93 13.47 7.46 12.90
CA LEU A 93 14.29 6.68 11.98
C LEU A 93 15.62 7.39 11.72
N SER A 94 16.70 6.64 11.70
CA SER A 94 18.03 7.15 11.36
C SER A 94 18.29 7.12 9.86
N SER A 95 17.63 6.22 9.13
CA SER A 95 17.69 6.12 7.68
C SER A 95 16.47 5.44 7.10
N VAL A 96 16.11 5.83 5.88
CA VAL A 96 15.14 5.17 5.03
C VAL A 96 15.76 5.00 3.65
N ARG A 97 15.64 3.84 3.05
CA ARG A 97 16.08 3.57 1.69
C ARG A 97 15.11 2.64 0.99
N VAL A 98 15.13 2.63 -0.32
CA VAL A 98 14.31 1.75 -1.13
C VAL A 98 15.21 0.74 -1.83
N LEU A 99 14.85 -0.54 -1.74
CA LEU A 99 15.49 -1.61 -2.48
C LEU A 99 14.78 -1.83 -3.80
N SER A 100 15.54 -2.26 -4.80
CA SER A 100 14.99 -2.73 -6.07
C SER A 100 14.17 -4.01 -5.90
N PRO A 101 13.28 -4.34 -6.87
CA PRO A 101 12.56 -5.61 -6.85
C PRO A 101 13.45 -6.84 -6.75
N GLY A 102 14.61 -6.83 -7.42
CA GLY A 102 15.57 -7.92 -7.35
C GLY A 102 16.19 -8.10 -5.97
N GLU A 103 16.63 -7.00 -5.34
CA GLU A 103 17.13 -7.03 -3.95
C GLU A 103 16.06 -7.47 -2.97
N SER A 104 14.80 -7.01 -3.17
CA SER A 104 13.66 -7.39 -2.35
C SER A 104 13.33 -8.88 -2.50
N ALA A 105 13.38 -9.41 -3.72
CA ALA A 105 13.17 -10.84 -3.97
C ALA A 105 14.18 -11.71 -3.22
N VAL A 106 15.45 -11.33 -3.23
CA VAL A 106 16.51 -12.07 -2.55
C VAL A 106 16.43 -11.91 -1.02
N GLN A 107 16.22 -10.71 -0.50
CA GLN A 107 16.25 -10.46 0.94
C GLN A 107 14.93 -10.87 1.64
N PHE A 108 13.78 -10.68 1.01
CA PHE A 108 12.45 -10.83 1.62
C PHE A 108 11.53 -11.82 0.90
N GLY A 109 11.90 -12.33 -0.27
CA GLY A 109 11.06 -13.26 -1.04
C GLY A 109 9.90 -12.60 -1.80
N ASN A 110 9.93 -11.28 -2.03
CA ASN A 110 8.90 -10.52 -2.75
C ASN A 110 9.47 -9.71 -3.90
N VAL A 111 8.88 -9.83 -5.10
CA VAL A 111 9.22 -8.97 -6.25
C VAL A 111 8.41 -7.69 -6.17
N THR A 112 8.81 -6.83 -5.26
CA THR A 112 8.25 -5.49 -5.09
C THR A 112 9.37 -4.58 -4.60
N TYR A 113 9.15 -3.27 -4.62
CA TYR A 113 10.05 -2.39 -3.91
C TYR A 113 9.98 -2.66 -2.41
N ALA A 114 11.12 -2.65 -1.74
CA ALA A 114 11.14 -2.73 -0.31
C ALA A 114 11.60 -1.39 0.28
N ILE A 115 10.80 -0.83 1.18
CA ILE A 115 11.18 0.30 2.02
C ILE A 115 11.89 -0.26 3.23
N VAL A 116 13.18 0.02 3.34
CA VAL A 116 14.03 -0.46 4.44
C VAL A 116 14.45 0.71 5.30
N SER A 117 14.14 0.65 6.57
CA SER A 117 14.46 1.69 7.55
C SER A 117 15.31 1.15 8.69
N LYS A 118 15.98 2.07 9.38
CA LYS A 118 16.66 1.79 10.64
C LYS A 118 16.13 2.72 11.71
N ASN A 119 15.85 2.19 12.88
CA ASN A 119 15.53 3.00 14.05
C ASN A 119 16.73 3.85 14.47
N ARG A 120 16.44 4.95 15.14
CA ARG A 120 17.47 5.79 15.74
C ARG A 120 17.77 5.24 17.13
N TYR A 121 18.97 4.72 17.29
CA TYR A 121 19.51 4.30 18.55
C TYR A 121 20.43 5.39 19.14
N ALA A 122 20.74 5.28 20.42
CA ALA A 122 21.59 6.25 21.09
C ALA A 122 22.99 6.35 20.49
N THR A 123 23.52 7.52 20.54
CA THR A 123 24.91 7.86 20.22
C THR A 123 25.67 8.26 21.49
N ASP A 124 26.95 8.58 21.36
CA ASP A 124 27.79 9.09 22.47
C ASP A 124 27.45 10.53 22.89
N LYS A 125 26.55 11.20 22.15
CA LYS A 125 26.12 12.57 22.40
C LYS A 125 24.60 12.62 22.48
N PHE A 126 24.11 13.59 23.27
CA PHE A 126 22.70 13.94 23.30
C PHE A 126 22.28 14.53 21.97
N GLN A 127 21.14 14.10 21.46
CA GLN A 127 20.50 14.62 20.26
C GLN A 127 18.99 14.68 20.49
N GLY A 128 18.40 15.80 20.12
CA GLY A 128 16.96 15.98 20.10
C GLY A 128 16.49 16.41 18.71
N LEU A 129 15.38 15.84 18.29
CA LEU A 129 14.70 16.14 17.04
C LEU A 129 13.23 16.37 17.35
N ALA A 130 12.72 17.56 17.05
CA ALA A 130 11.31 17.89 17.22
C ALA A 130 10.72 18.37 15.89
N GLY A 131 9.51 17.96 15.58
CA GLY A 131 8.78 18.37 14.40
C GLY A 131 7.33 18.70 14.75
N TYR A 132 6.80 19.74 14.13
CA TYR A 132 5.38 20.07 14.16
C TYR A 132 4.94 20.50 12.78
N SER A 133 3.79 20.01 12.34
CA SER A 133 3.15 20.53 11.13
C SER A 133 1.64 20.62 11.28
N VAL A 134 1.03 21.57 10.56
CA VAL A 134 -0.42 21.81 10.54
C VAL A 134 -0.84 22.12 9.11
N ASN A 135 -2.02 21.69 8.69
CA ASN A 135 -2.60 22.04 7.39
C ASN A 135 -3.89 22.87 7.53
N ASN A 136 -4.39 23.36 6.40
CA ASN A 136 -5.60 24.19 6.31
C ASN A 136 -6.90 23.43 6.66
N TYR A 137 -6.86 22.12 6.83
CA TYR A 137 -8.00 21.30 7.28
C TYR A 137 -7.92 20.93 8.76
N GLY A 138 -6.90 21.42 9.48
CA GLY A 138 -6.73 21.17 10.91
C GLY A 138 -5.96 19.90 11.24
N ARG A 139 -5.37 19.21 10.24
CA ARG A 139 -4.45 18.10 10.50
C ARG A 139 -3.22 18.62 11.25
N GLN A 140 -2.85 17.92 12.29
CA GLN A 140 -1.66 18.19 13.10
C GLN A 140 -0.77 16.95 13.16
N ASN A 141 0.53 17.16 13.04
CA ASN A 141 1.53 16.12 13.23
C ASN A 141 2.58 16.62 14.23
N VAL A 142 2.87 15.81 15.24
CA VAL A 142 3.88 16.09 16.28
C VAL A 142 4.87 14.96 16.30
N ASP A 143 6.14 15.30 16.16
CA ASP A 143 7.26 14.39 16.25
C ASP A 143 8.23 14.86 17.33
N LEU A 144 8.67 13.94 18.18
CA LEU A 144 9.77 14.18 19.11
C LEU A 144 10.62 12.92 19.22
N THR A 145 11.92 13.07 19.05
CA THR A 145 12.88 11.99 19.30
C THR A 145 14.05 12.54 20.07
N ILE A 146 14.36 11.90 21.17
CA ILE A 146 15.54 12.19 22.00
C ILE A 146 16.40 10.95 22.14
N THR A 147 17.69 11.11 21.99
CA THR A 147 18.68 10.06 22.20
C THR A 147 19.87 10.63 22.98
N GLY A 148 20.49 9.81 23.80
CA GLY A 148 21.68 10.27 24.52
C GLY A 148 22.36 9.17 25.31
N PRO A 149 23.58 9.42 25.80
CA PRO A 149 24.29 8.51 26.67
C PRO A 149 23.67 8.45 28.08
N VAL A 150 23.75 7.31 28.72
CA VAL A 150 23.42 7.12 30.14
C VAL A 150 24.69 6.89 30.94
N VAL A 151 25.43 5.86 30.59
CA VAL A 151 26.69 5.48 31.22
C VAL A 151 27.56 4.77 30.18
N LYS A 152 28.86 4.82 30.33
CA LYS A 152 29.91 4.30 29.43
C LYS A 152 29.42 3.31 28.36
N GLY A 153 29.18 3.85 27.16
CA GLY A 153 28.72 3.09 25.98
C GLY A 153 27.26 2.69 26.01
N TRP A 154 26.50 2.88 27.08
CA TRP A 154 25.05 2.71 27.11
C TRP A 154 24.35 4.02 26.84
N GLY A 155 23.22 3.91 26.14
CA GLY A 155 22.39 5.06 25.86
C GLY A 155 20.91 4.70 25.74
N TYR A 156 20.10 5.72 25.67
CA TYR A 156 18.65 5.62 25.57
C TYR A 156 18.13 6.29 24.28
N THR A 157 16.96 5.85 23.88
CA THR A 157 16.16 6.46 22.83
C THR A 157 14.71 6.55 23.30
N ALA A 158 14.08 7.71 23.14
CA ALA A 158 12.65 7.88 23.32
C ALA A 158 12.08 8.67 22.17
N SER A 159 10.95 8.21 21.60
CA SER A 159 10.30 8.88 20.48
C SER A 159 8.79 8.89 20.63
N ILE A 160 8.19 9.99 20.18
CA ILE A 160 6.74 10.18 20.05
C ILE A 160 6.48 10.59 18.61
N HIS A 161 5.49 9.96 18.00
CA HIS A 161 4.89 10.39 16.74
C HIS A 161 3.38 10.38 16.90
N GLN A 162 2.75 11.53 16.69
CA GLN A 162 1.31 11.70 16.84
C GLN A 162 0.76 12.43 15.62
N VAL A 163 -0.33 11.89 15.07
CA VAL A 163 -1.11 12.53 14.01
C VAL A 163 -2.55 12.63 14.48
N ASP A 164 -3.14 13.79 14.31
CA ASP A 164 -4.58 14.03 14.39
C ASP A 164 -5.01 14.68 13.08
N ASP A 165 -5.70 13.92 12.22
CA ASP A 165 -6.15 14.37 10.91
C ASP A 165 -7.68 14.27 10.85
N PRO A 166 -8.40 15.37 10.96
CA PRO A 166 -9.85 15.37 10.86
C PRO A 166 -10.36 15.03 9.44
N GLY A 167 -9.47 14.95 8.43
CA GLY A 167 -9.83 14.81 7.03
C GLY A 167 -10.20 16.14 6.38
N THR A 168 -10.60 16.06 5.11
CA THR A 168 -10.90 17.25 4.31
C THR A 168 -12.40 17.58 4.25
N HIS A 169 -13.26 16.67 4.69
CA HIS A 169 -14.70 16.84 4.71
C HIS A 169 -15.14 17.70 5.87
N LYS A 170 -16.21 18.48 5.67
CA LYS A 170 -16.94 19.06 6.78
C LYS A 170 -17.55 17.92 7.60
N GLN A 171 -17.21 17.88 8.87
CA GLN A 171 -17.65 16.81 9.75
C GLN A 171 -18.86 17.24 10.57
N SER A 172 -19.82 16.33 10.75
CA SER A 172 -20.79 16.45 11.81
C SER A 172 -20.21 15.95 13.13
N ALA A 173 -20.78 16.35 14.25
CA ALA A 173 -20.36 15.93 15.59
C ALA A 173 -20.43 14.40 15.81
N THR A 174 -21.21 13.69 15.00
CA THR A 174 -21.40 12.24 15.07
C THR A 174 -20.48 11.47 14.14
N ASN A 175 -19.85 12.16 13.19
CA ASN A 175 -19.01 11.55 12.14
C ASN A 175 -17.56 11.94 12.33
N ASP A 176 -16.81 11.08 12.98
CA ASP A 176 -15.39 11.24 13.26
C ASP A 176 -14.56 10.63 12.09
N ASN A 177 -14.62 11.26 10.92
CA ASN A 177 -13.78 10.93 9.76
C ASN A 177 -12.33 11.33 10.02
N SER A 178 -11.68 10.69 10.96
CA SER A 178 -10.34 11.07 11.37
C SER A 178 -9.36 9.93 11.25
N LEU A 179 -8.14 10.32 10.93
CA LEU A 179 -6.98 9.48 11.12
C LEU A 179 -6.27 9.94 12.40
N ARG A 180 -6.12 9.04 13.37
CA ARG A 180 -5.35 9.29 14.59
C ARG A 180 -4.26 8.26 14.73
N VAL A 181 -3.04 8.73 14.86
CA VAL A 181 -1.86 7.89 15.10
C VAL A 181 -1.21 8.30 16.40
N GLN A 182 -0.89 7.32 17.21
CA GLN A 182 -0.07 7.47 18.42
C GLN A 182 1.00 6.38 18.38
N GLN A 183 2.24 6.77 18.17
CA GLN A 183 3.38 5.86 18.23
C GLN A 183 4.34 6.33 19.32
N TYR A 184 4.75 5.40 20.15
CA TYR A 184 5.77 5.60 21.19
C TYR A 184 6.86 4.57 21.02
N LYS A 185 8.12 5.00 21.01
CA LYS A 185 9.28 4.12 21.00
C LYS A 185 10.15 4.42 22.22
N LEU A 186 10.56 3.36 22.94
CA LEU A 186 11.49 3.45 24.05
C LEU A 186 12.58 2.39 23.85
N GLY A 187 13.83 2.78 23.94
CA GLY A 187 14.94 1.87 23.70
C GLY A 187 16.15 2.15 24.55
N ILE A 188 16.91 1.09 24.76
CA ILE A 188 18.26 1.12 25.30
C ILE A 188 19.20 0.54 24.27
N SER A 189 20.42 1.04 24.22
CA SER A 189 21.45 0.53 23.32
C SER A 189 22.82 0.56 23.95
N LYS A 190 23.70 -0.30 23.45
CA LYS A 190 25.10 -0.39 23.88
C LYS A 190 25.99 -0.25 22.65
N LEU A 191 26.90 0.70 22.69
CA LEU A 191 28.02 0.81 21.76
C LEU A 191 29.22 0.08 22.37
N PHE A 192 29.78 -0.88 21.64
CA PHE A 192 30.95 -1.61 22.08
C PHE A 192 32.23 -0.80 21.82
N ALA A 193 33.18 -0.92 22.72
CA ALA A 193 34.47 -0.25 22.58
C ALA A 193 35.18 -0.61 21.25
N ASN A 194 36.04 0.29 20.77
CA ASN A 194 36.86 0.10 19.58
C ASN A 194 36.06 -0.22 18.29
N ASN A 195 34.85 0.33 18.18
CA ASN A 195 33.95 0.11 17.03
C ASN A 195 33.64 -1.38 16.76
N LYS A 196 33.69 -2.22 17.78
CA LYS A 196 33.38 -3.66 17.67
C LYS A 196 31.94 -3.93 17.28
N GLY A 197 31.05 -2.95 17.46
CA GLY A 197 29.64 -3.09 17.11
C GLY A 197 28.71 -2.39 18.07
N ASP A 198 27.46 -2.78 18.00
CA ASP A 198 26.37 -2.22 18.83
C ASP A 198 25.31 -3.28 19.09
N MET A 199 24.52 -3.07 20.12
CA MET A 199 23.27 -3.78 20.34
C MET A 199 22.19 -2.84 20.82
N GLY A 200 20.95 -3.17 20.55
CA GLY A 200 19.80 -2.37 20.95
C GLY A 200 18.60 -3.22 21.31
N LEU A 201 17.81 -2.74 22.25
CA LEU A 201 16.49 -3.25 22.57
C LEU A 201 15.51 -2.10 22.47
N LEU A 202 14.49 -2.23 21.63
CA LEU A 202 13.51 -1.18 21.34
C LEU A 202 12.11 -1.74 21.52
N TYR A 203 11.36 -1.15 22.42
CA TYR A 203 9.92 -1.35 22.56
C TYR A 203 9.18 -0.29 21.75
N GLN A 204 8.15 -0.72 21.01
CA GLN A 204 7.26 0.17 20.28
C GLN A 204 5.80 -0.17 20.58
N PHE A 205 5.03 0.87 20.86
CA PHE A 205 3.57 0.83 20.94
C PHE A 205 2.98 1.72 19.85
N VAL A 206 1.98 1.22 19.15
CA VAL A 206 1.19 1.99 18.19
C VAL A 206 -0.28 1.81 18.47
N LYS A 207 -1.01 2.91 18.48
CA LYS A 207 -2.46 2.96 18.30
C LYS A 207 -2.73 3.72 17.02
N TYR A 208 -3.22 3.01 16.03
CA TYR A 208 -3.63 3.57 14.74
C TYR A 208 -5.15 3.49 14.66
N ARG A 209 -5.81 4.59 14.35
CA ARG A 209 -7.26 4.63 14.16
C ARG A 209 -7.53 5.37 12.86
N SER A 210 -8.28 4.74 11.97
CA SER A 210 -8.73 5.35 10.72
C SER A 210 -10.21 5.02 10.49
N THR A 211 -11.00 6.06 10.40
CA THR A 211 -12.43 5.97 10.07
C THR A 211 -12.73 6.72 8.77
N GLY A 212 -11.70 7.03 8.00
CA GLY A 212 -11.80 7.85 6.81
C GLY A 212 -12.74 7.29 5.75
N ASP A 213 -13.65 8.11 5.28
CA ASP A 213 -14.47 7.89 4.10
C ASP A 213 -13.97 8.82 2.98
N SER A 214 -13.41 8.26 1.93
CA SER A 214 -12.91 8.99 0.76
C SER A 214 -13.84 8.87 -0.45
N TYR A 215 -15.09 8.45 -0.24
CA TYR A 215 -16.06 8.29 -1.32
C TYR A 215 -16.96 9.51 -1.42
N ALA A 216 -17.20 9.95 -2.66
CA ALA A 216 -18.09 11.04 -2.98
C ALA A 216 -18.86 10.72 -4.28
N PRO A 217 -20.09 11.25 -4.44
CA PRO A 217 -20.84 11.06 -5.66
C PRO A 217 -20.30 11.93 -6.79
N PHE A 218 -20.29 11.37 -7.99
CA PHE A 218 -19.96 12.09 -9.22
C PHE A 218 -20.69 11.45 -10.42
N VAL A 219 -20.70 12.16 -11.54
CA VAL A 219 -21.29 11.64 -12.78
C VAL A 219 -20.16 11.11 -13.67
N PHE A 220 -20.24 9.83 -14.02
CA PHE A 220 -19.42 9.22 -15.06
C PHE A 220 -20.06 9.55 -16.41
N VAL A 221 -19.44 10.48 -17.16
CA VAL A 221 -20.05 11.00 -18.41
C VAL A 221 -20.06 9.95 -19.53
N GLY A 222 -19.06 9.07 -19.55
CA GLY A 222 -18.95 8.00 -20.54
C GLY A 222 -17.94 8.27 -21.66
N ASP A 223 -17.36 9.46 -21.70
CA ASP A 223 -16.30 9.86 -22.63
C ASP A 223 -14.89 9.88 -21.99
N GLY A 224 -14.80 9.42 -20.74
CA GLY A 224 -13.60 9.45 -19.91
C GLY A 224 -13.60 10.57 -18.87
N SER A 225 -14.43 11.57 -19.05
CA SER A 225 -14.54 12.69 -18.11
C SER A 225 -15.50 12.36 -16.95
N VAL A 226 -15.40 13.15 -15.88
CA VAL A 226 -16.28 13.09 -14.73
C VAL A 226 -16.95 14.43 -14.49
N GLY A 227 -18.26 14.38 -14.27
CA GLY A 227 -19.10 15.53 -13.98
C GLY A 227 -19.39 15.68 -12.48
N LYS A 228 -19.78 16.89 -12.09
CA LYS A 228 -20.26 17.15 -10.72
C LYS A 228 -21.66 16.58 -10.53
N TYR A 229 -21.88 15.96 -9.39
CA TYR A 229 -23.21 15.54 -8.98
C TYR A 229 -23.87 16.63 -8.13
N LYS A 230 -24.99 17.19 -8.60
CA LYS A 230 -25.85 18.17 -7.88
C LYS A 230 -25.08 19.27 -7.12
N GLY A 231 -23.97 19.79 -7.69
CA GLY A 231 -23.16 20.82 -7.06
C GLY A 231 -22.24 20.34 -5.92
N PHE A 232 -22.16 19.03 -5.70
CA PHE A 232 -21.35 18.41 -4.66
C PHE A 232 -19.86 18.72 -4.84
N LYS A 233 -19.19 19.12 -3.79
CA LYS A 233 -17.75 19.38 -3.75
C LYS A 233 -17.04 18.16 -3.21
N GLN A 234 -16.51 17.35 -4.12
CA GLN A 234 -15.79 16.13 -3.77
C GLN A 234 -14.61 16.44 -2.83
N GLY A 235 -14.51 15.66 -1.78
CA GLY A 235 -13.46 15.80 -0.77
C GLY A 235 -13.69 16.92 0.25
N GLN A 236 -14.76 17.69 0.15
CA GLN A 236 -15.10 18.78 1.07
C GLN A 236 -16.50 18.65 1.66
N ASP A 237 -17.47 18.28 0.85
CA ASP A 237 -18.85 18.09 1.33
C ASP A 237 -18.97 16.68 1.90
N GLN A 238 -19.73 16.58 2.99
CA GLN A 238 -20.00 15.31 3.64
C GLN A 238 -20.96 14.46 2.83
N PHE A 239 -20.59 13.20 2.65
CA PHE A 239 -21.42 12.18 1.98
C PHE A 239 -21.71 10.98 2.89
N PHE A 240 -21.30 11.04 4.14
CA PHE A 240 -21.59 10.04 5.16
C PHE A 240 -22.77 10.49 6.01
N PRO A 241 -23.72 9.60 6.36
CA PRO A 241 -24.93 10.00 7.11
C PRO A 241 -24.58 10.63 8.45
N THR A 242 -25.25 11.74 8.75
CA THR A 242 -25.02 12.51 9.98
C THR A 242 -25.62 11.85 11.22
N ASP A 243 -26.65 11.02 11.02
CA ASP A 243 -27.40 10.29 12.03
C ASP A 243 -27.03 8.80 12.09
N PHE A 244 -25.87 8.40 11.53
CA PHE A 244 -25.43 7.01 11.50
C PHE A 244 -25.38 6.42 12.94
N PRO A 245 -26.19 5.38 13.24
CA PRO A 245 -26.32 4.87 14.61
C PRO A 245 -25.10 4.05 15.07
N GLY A 246 -24.26 3.66 14.15
CA GLY A 246 -23.14 2.76 14.36
C GLY A 246 -23.24 1.51 13.49
N LEU A 247 -22.15 0.76 13.43
CA LEU A 247 -22.08 -0.47 12.66
C LEU A 247 -22.64 -1.64 13.46
N GLU A 248 -23.62 -2.32 12.91
CA GLU A 248 -24.08 -3.61 13.45
C GLU A 248 -23.07 -4.71 13.04
N TYR A 249 -22.80 -5.62 13.93
CA TYR A 249 -21.99 -6.80 13.68
C TYR A 249 -22.44 -7.94 14.58
N VAL A 250 -22.07 -9.16 14.20
CA VAL A 250 -22.29 -10.33 15.04
C VAL A 250 -21.03 -10.65 15.82
N ASP A 251 -21.13 -10.73 17.13
CA ASP A 251 -20.04 -11.26 17.96
C ASP A 251 -19.84 -12.74 17.65
N VAL A 252 -18.69 -13.07 17.11
CA VAL A 252 -18.41 -14.44 16.64
C VAL A 252 -18.29 -15.47 17.77
N ILE A 253 -18.13 -15.03 19.02
CA ILE A 253 -18.06 -15.91 20.20
C ILE A 253 -19.44 -16.19 20.74
N THR A 254 -20.29 -15.14 20.88
CA THR A 254 -21.61 -15.25 21.51
C THR A 254 -22.72 -15.45 20.48
N GLY A 255 -22.53 -15.11 19.23
CA GLY A 255 -23.55 -15.11 18.19
C GLY A 255 -24.55 -13.96 18.31
N GLU A 256 -24.32 -13.00 19.22
CA GLU A 256 -25.21 -11.88 19.45
C GLU A 256 -24.95 -10.73 18.50
N LYS A 257 -26.02 -10.09 18.03
CA LYS A 257 -25.91 -8.82 17.32
C LYS A 257 -25.50 -7.71 18.29
N LYS A 258 -24.50 -6.96 17.92
CA LYS A 258 -23.97 -5.81 18.67
C LYS A 258 -23.85 -4.61 17.75
N THR A 259 -23.94 -3.43 18.34
CA THR A 259 -23.70 -2.17 17.63
C THR A 259 -22.47 -1.49 18.20
N ARG A 260 -21.63 -0.98 17.33
CA ARG A 260 -20.43 -0.23 17.71
C ARG A 260 -20.46 1.12 17.01
N SER A 261 -20.25 2.19 17.77
CA SER A 261 -20.15 3.53 17.18
C SER A 261 -19.02 3.60 16.16
N TRP A 262 -19.22 4.33 15.09
CA TRP A 262 -18.24 4.49 14.01
C TRP A 262 -16.88 4.95 14.54
N GLY A 263 -16.87 5.88 15.47
CA GLY A 263 -15.66 6.38 16.10
C GLY A 263 -14.85 5.35 16.88
N ASN A 264 -15.37 4.18 17.21
CA ASN A 264 -14.68 3.09 17.90
C ASN A 264 -14.28 1.93 16.99
N ILE A 265 -14.60 2.01 15.70
CA ILE A 265 -14.20 1.07 14.68
C ILE A 265 -12.90 1.59 14.03
N GLY A 266 -12.16 0.75 13.34
CA GLY A 266 -10.96 1.16 12.61
C GLY A 266 -9.72 1.35 13.48
N THR A 267 -9.66 0.68 14.64
CA THR A 267 -8.52 0.82 15.56
C THR A 267 -7.60 -0.41 15.48
N THR A 268 -6.33 -0.15 15.26
CA THR A 268 -5.26 -1.16 15.32
C THR A 268 -4.33 -0.84 16.49
N TYR A 269 -4.06 -1.84 17.30
CA TYR A 269 -3.06 -1.78 18.38
C TYR A 269 -1.90 -2.66 18.03
N VAL A 270 -0.68 -2.13 18.10
CA VAL A 270 0.55 -2.88 17.87
C VAL A 270 1.48 -2.72 19.08
N ARG A 271 1.99 -3.82 19.59
CA ARG A 271 3.06 -3.86 20.58
C ARG A 271 4.16 -4.72 20.01
N GLN A 272 5.36 -4.19 19.96
CA GLN A 272 6.50 -4.96 19.48
C GLN A 272 7.76 -4.67 20.27
N LEU A 273 8.60 -5.69 20.37
CA LEU A 273 9.91 -5.62 20.98
C LEU A 273 10.93 -6.07 19.93
N THR A 274 11.89 -5.21 19.62
CA THR A 274 12.95 -5.49 18.65
C THR A 274 14.30 -5.51 19.36
N PHE A 275 15.03 -6.61 19.22
CA PHE A 275 16.42 -6.73 19.62
C PHE A 275 17.29 -6.67 18.38
N THR A 276 18.35 -5.87 18.41
CA THR A 276 19.39 -5.80 17.36
C THR A 276 20.75 -6.09 17.96
N PHE A 277 21.59 -6.75 17.18
CA PHE A 277 22.99 -6.99 17.54
C PHE A 277 23.84 -6.94 16.28
N ASN A 278 24.81 -6.04 16.27
CA ASN A 278 25.73 -5.85 15.17
C ASN A 278 27.15 -6.08 15.68
N TRP A 279 27.94 -6.91 14.99
CA TRP A 279 29.28 -7.23 15.41
C TRP A 279 30.27 -7.20 14.24
N ASN A 280 31.32 -6.44 14.39
CA ASN A 280 32.43 -6.36 13.43
C ASN A 280 33.51 -7.37 13.84
N PHE A 281 33.58 -8.50 13.13
CA PHE A 281 34.66 -9.47 13.30
C PHE A 281 36.00 -8.91 12.86
N SER A 282 35.95 -8.11 11.79
CA SER A 282 37.09 -7.38 11.24
C SER A 282 36.58 -6.08 10.57
N ASN A 283 37.48 -5.30 10.02
CA ASN A 283 37.13 -4.16 9.18
C ASN A 283 36.46 -4.56 7.84
N ARG A 284 36.44 -5.86 7.51
CA ARG A 284 35.86 -6.40 6.27
C ARG A 284 34.65 -7.30 6.48
N THR A 285 34.39 -7.76 7.70
CA THR A 285 33.31 -8.74 7.97
C THR A 285 32.47 -8.30 9.14
N ARG A 286 31.16 -8.24 8.95
CA ARG A 286 30.17 -7.80 9.93
C ARG A 286 28.97 -8.74 9.99
N LEU A 287 28.54 -9.09 11.19
CA LEU A 287 27.26 -9.72 11.46
C LEU A 287 26.22 -8.61 11.77
N GLU A 288 25.06 -8.69 11.16
CA GLU A 288 23.87 -7.93 11.52
C GLU A 288 22.78 -8.95 11.93
N PHE A 289 22.28 -8.81 13.12
CA PHE A 289 21.23 -9.66 13.68
C PHE A 289 20.10 -8.79 14.18
N ALA A 290 18.87 -9.18 13.87
CA ALA A 290 17.68 -8.58 14.43
C ALA A 290 16.62 -9.64 14.72
N SER A 291 15.94 -9.51 15.87
CA SER A 291 14.83 -10.37 16.25
C SER A 291 13.71 -9.50 16.81
N LYS A 292 12.49 -9.70 16.29
CA LYS A 292 11.30 -8.92 16.64
C LYS A 292 10.18 -9.85 17.07
N TYR A 293 9.60 -9.56 18.23
CA TYR A 293 8.31 -10.11 18.64
C TYR A 293 7.24 -9.03 18.48
N LYS A 294 6.16 -9.36 17.80
CA LYS A 294 5.03 -8.46 17.55
C LYS A 294 3.73 -9.11 18.00
N ASN A 295 2.88 -8.32 18.64
CA ASN A 295 1.50 -8.64 18.95
C ASN A 295 0.65 -7.47 18.47
N ALA A 296 -0.21 -7.70 17.48
CA ALA A 296 -1.08 -6.72 16.90
C ALA A 296 -2.52 -7.22 16.88
N TYR A 297 -3.44 -6.32 17.18
CA TYR A 297 -4.87 -6.56 17.10
C TYR A 297 -5.51 -5.39 16.36
N ALA A 298 -6.31 -5.70 15.37
CA ALA A 298 -7.01 -4.71 14.57
C ALA A 298 -8.51 -4.97 14.57
N GLN A 299 -9.26 -3.89 14.64
CA GLN A 299 -10.68 -3.85 14.31
C GLN A 299 -10.83 -2.79 13.23
N MET A 300 -11.13 -3.20 12.02
CA MET A 300 -11.36 -2.28 10.92
C MET A 300 -12.84 -2.22 10.57
N GLY A 301 -13.35 -1.00 10.40
CA GLY A 301 -14.56 -0.76 9.64
C GLY A 301 -14.17 -0.10 8.34
N MET A 302 -14.60 -0.65 7.24
CA MET A 302 -14.44 -0.02 5.93
C MET A 302 -15.82 0.17 5.32
N MET A 303 -16.04 1.36 4.76
CA MET A 303 -17.23 1.65 4.00
C MET A 303 -16.88 1.96 2.57
N VAL A 304 -17.57 1.29 1.67
CA VAL A 304 -17.43 1.50 0.22
C VAL A 304 -18.79 1.89 -0.32
N ALA A 305 -18.86 3.02 -1.01
CA ALA A 305 -20.08 3.36 -1.73
C ALA A 305 -20.23 2.39 -2.91
N SER A 306 -21.34 1.66 -2.95
CA SER A 306 -21.58 0.68 -4.02
C SER A 306 -22.34 1.27 -5.19
N GLY A 307 -23.09 2.37 -5.01
CA GLY A 307 -23.79 3.05 -6.09
C GLY A 307 -24.78 4.10 -5.59
N VAL A 308 -25.36 4.81 -6.54
CA VAL A 308 -26.45 5.76 -6.33
C VAL A 308 -27.61 5.36 -7.24
N THR A 309 -28.78 5.12 -6.64
CA THR A 309 -30.05 4.88 -7.36
C THR A 309 -30.79 6.21 -7.47
N PRO A 310 -30.97 6.77 -8.68
CA PRO A 310 -31.64 8.04 -8.85
C PRO A 310 -33.16 7.92 -8.76
N ASN A 311 -33.82 9.00 -8.31
CA ASN A 311 -35.27 9.20 -8.36
C ASN A 311 -36.10 8.06 -7.78
N VAL A 312 -35.76 7.60 -6.59
CA VAL A 312 -36.50 6.56 -5.91
C VAL A 312 -37.91 7.08 -5.53
N ALA A 313 -38.93 6.24 -5.76
CA ALA A 313 -40.32 6.59 -5.52
C ALA A 313 -40.64 6.75 -4.00
N VAL A 314 -41.55 7.63 -3.71
CA VAL A 314 -42.10 7.84 -2.34
C VAL A 314 -42.62 6.52 -1.78
N GLY A 315 -42.30 6.22 -0.51
CA GLY A 315 -42.77 5.03 0.18
C GLY A 315 -41.90 3.79 0.01
N THR A 316 -40.78 3.89 -0.74
CA THR A 316 -39.75 2.84 -0.79
C THR A 316 -38.79 2.93 0.41
N TYR A 317 -38.46 4.16 0.78
CA TYR A 317 -37.58 4.47 1.91
C TYR A 317 -38.17 5.50 2.82
N PHE A 318 -37.73 5.49 4.07
CA PHE A 318 -38.25 6.34 5.14
C PHE A 318 -37.09 6.88 5.98
N HIS A 319 -37.25 8.05 6.57
CA HIS A 319 -36.39 8.55 7.63
C HIS A 319 -36.66 7.85 8.97
N ALA A 320 -35.79 8.07 9.95
CA ALA A 320 -35.93 7.47 11.28
C ALA A 320 -37.24 7.87 12.01
N ASP A 321 -37.81 9.01 11.67
CA ASP A 321 -39.11 9.48 12.19
C ASP A 321 -40.35 8.89 11.49
N GLY A 322 -40.12 8.01 10.50
CA GLY A 322 -41.18 7.40 9.70
C GLY A 322 -41.67 8.25 8.53
N SER A 323 -41.11 9.43 8.30
CA SER A 323 -41.46 10.25 7.14
C SER A 323 -40.98 9.61 5.85
N PRO A 324 -41.81 9.55 4.78
CA PRO A 324 -41.39 8.91 3.52
C PRO A 324 -40.39 9.78 2.79
N TYR A 325 -39.40 9.12 2.20
CA TYR A 325 -38.36 9.74 1.38
C TYR A 325 -38.62 9.58 -0.12
N ALA A 326 -38.28 10.60 -0.89
CA ALA A 326 -38.23 10.56 -2.34
C ALA A 326 -36.97 11.29 -2.82
N GLY A 327 -36.20 10.68 -3.69
CA GLY A 327 -34.96 11.29 -4.21
C GLY A 327 -33.94 10.25 -4.59
N ASP A 328 -32.68 10.67 -4.63
CA ASP A 328 -31.58 9.77 -4.94
C ASP A 328 -31.08 9.06 -3.67
N VAL A 329 -30.86 7.77 -3.77
CA VAL A 329 -30.46 6.90 -2.65
C VAL A 329 -29.06 6.39 -2.90
N ALA A 330 -28.15 6.60 -1.97
CA ALA A 330 -26.84 6.00 -1.95
C ALA A 330 -26.87 4.67 -1.19
N THR A 331 -26.27 3.65 -1.78
CA THR A 331 -26.05 2.36 -1.11
C THR A 331 -24.60 2.25 -0.69
N ARG A 332 -24.37 1.84 0.55
CA ARG A 332 -23.06 1.59 1.12
C ARG A 332 -22.90 0.12 1.48
N TYR A 333 -21.73 -0.39 1.12
CA TYR A 333 -21.24 -1.69 1.57
C TYR A 333 -20.32 -1.47 2.75
N THR A 334 -20.58 -2.11 3.86
CA THR A 334 -19.74 -2.04 5.04
C THR A 334 -19.06 -3.36 5.29
N MET A 335 -17.82 -3.29 5.77
CA MET A 335 -17.07 -4.43 6.28
C MET A 335 -16.67 -4.13 7.71
N TYR A 336 -16.89 -5.09 8.58
CA TYR A 336 -16.29 -5.14 9.91
C TYR A 336 -15.32 -6.30 9.97
N ASP A 337 -14.04 -5.98 10.12
CA ASP A 337 -12.97 -6.97 10.14
C ASP A 337 -12.23 -6.91 11.45
N ALA A 338 -12.13 -8.03 12.14
CA ALA A 338 -11.31 -8.18 13.33
C ALA A 338 -10.20 -9.18 13.07
N GLY A 339 -8.97 -8.84 13.43
CA GLY A 339 -7.82 -9.70 13.20
C GLY A 339 -6.75 -9.58 14.28
N LEU A 340 -6.03 -10.65 14.46
CA LEU A 340 -4.89 -10.76 15.33
C LEU A 340 -3.66 -11.16 14.52
N GLU A 341 -2.51 -10.58 14.84
CA GLU A 341 -1.20 -11.05 14.38
C GLU A 341 -0.29 -11.20 15.60
N ARG A 342 0.26 -12.39 15.79
CA ARG A 342 1.37 -12.65 16.72
C ARG A 342 2.52 -13.21 15.90
N SER A 343 3.60 -12.47 15.82
CA SER A 343 4.73 -12.87 15.00
C SER A 343 6.06 -12.80 15.71
N TRP A 344 6.90 -13.73 15.36
CA TRP A 344 8.31 -13.74 15.73
C TRP A 344 9.14 -13.78 14.46
N LEU A 345 9.89 -12.73 14.23
CA LEU A 345 10.65 -12.46 13.02
C LEU A 345 12.12 -12.31 13.38
N THR A 346 12.98 -13.11 12.81
CA THR A 346 14.42 -13.06 13.06
C THR A 346 15.18 -13.06 11.74
N THR A 347 16.19 -12.21 11.64
CA THR A 347 17.11 -12.13 10.51
C THR A 347 18.54 -12.09 11.03
N ALA A 348 19.41 -12.91 10.46
CA ALA A 348 20.85 -12.86 10.66
C ALA A 348 21.53 -12.68 9.32
N VAL A 349 22.36 -11.65 9.16
CA VAL A 349 23.08 -11.36 7.92
C VAL A 349 24.57 -11.21 8.20
N LEU A 350 25.35 -12.10 7.65
CA LEU A 350 26.80 -11.96 7.58
C LEU A 350 27.15 -11.31 6.26
N LYS A 351 27.88 -10.21 6.31
CA LYS A 351 28.31 -9.48 5.11
C LYS A 351 29.77 -9.14 5.17
N GLY A 352 30.40 -9.07 4.01
CA GLY A 352 31.83 -8.79 3.97
C GLY A 352 32.34 -8.37 2.61
N LYS A 353 33.65 -8.07 2.61
CA LYS A 353 34.42 -7.76 1.42
C LYS A 353 35.61 -8.72 1.32
N LEU A 354 35.89 -9.23 0.14
CA LEU A 354 37.12 -9.99 -0.08
C LEU A 354 38.34 -9.07 -0.02
N ALA A 355 39.50 -9.69 0.13
CA ALA A 355 40.77 -8.98 0.30
C ALA A 355 41.13 -8.09 -0.88
N ASP A 356 40.75 -8.48 -2.10
CA ASP A 356 40.96 -7.75 -3.34
C ASP A 356 39.99 -6.53 -3.50
N GLY A 357 38.98 -6.40 -2.60
CA GLY A 357 37.99 -5.34 -2.64
C GLY A 357 36.99 -5.44 -3.79
N ARG A 358 37.04 -6.49 -4.61
CA ARG A 358 36.18 -6.63 -5.79
C ARG A 358 34.81 -7.21 -5.46
N HIS A 359 34.69 -7.95 -4.36
CA HIS A 359 33.50 -8.64 -3.95
C HIS A 359 32.89 -8.02 -2.67
N ASN A 360 31.58 -7.75 -2.69
CA ASN A 360 30.81 -7.36 -1.53
C ASN A 360 29.69 -8.38 -1.34
N TRP A 361 29.97 -9.40 -0.56
CA TRP A 361 29.06 -10.51 -0.37
C TRP A 361 28.17 -10.35 0.86
N ARG A 362 26.98 -10.97 0.82
CA ARG A 362 26.04 -11.08 1.92
C ARG A 362 25.47 -12.48 1.94
N MET A 363 25.41 -13.07 3.12
CA MET A 363 24.75 -14.34 3.37
C MET A 363 23.78 -14.15 4.53
N GLY A 364 22.53 -14.54 4.37
CA GLY A 364 21.51 -14.31 5.38
C GLY A 364 20.61 -15.50 5.64
N LEU A 365 20.07 -15.51 6.84
CA LEU A 365 19.05 -16.45 7.31
C LEU A 365 17.86 -15.64 7.83
N ASN A 366 16.64 -16.02 7.42
CA ASN A 366 15.40 -15.49 7.96
C ASN A 366 14.61 -16.63 8.60
N PHE A 367 14.13 -16.40 9.80
CA PHE A 367 13.16 -17.26 10.47
C PHE A 367 11.93 -16.44 10.82
N TRP A 368 10.77 -16.99 10.51
CA TRP A 368 9.49 -16.32 10.62
C TRP A 368 8.45 -17.27 11.15
N ARG A 369 7.74 -16.87 12.19
CA ARG A 369 6.59 -17.60 12.68
C ARG A 369 5.48 -16.62 13.00
N ASN A 370 4.36 -16.77 12.29
CA ASN A 370 3.17 -15.97 12.47
C ASN A 370 2.02 -16.83 12.95
N HIS A 371 1.23 -16.30 13.84
CA HIS A 371 -0.14 -16.73 14.09
C HIS A 371 -1.05 -15.58 13.68
N GLY A 372 -2.00 -15.85 12.80
CA GLY A 372 -2.94 -14.87 12.28
C GLY A 372 -4.37 -15.35 12.37
N THR A 373 -5.27 -14.44 12.74
CA THR A 373 -6.70 -14.69 12.68
C THR A 373 -7.39 -13.56 11.93
N ILE A 374 -8.46 -13.88 11.22
CA ILE A 374 -9.40 -12.89 10.69
C ILE A 374 -10.83 -13.36 10.89
N VAL A 375 -11.68 -12.39 11.16
CA VAL A 375 -13.13 -12.51 11.11
C VAL A 375 -13.66 -11.28 10.38
N ALA A 376 -14.28 -11.46 9.22
CA ALA A 376 -14.85 -10.37 8.43
C ALA A 376 -16.35 -10.56 8.27
N GLN A 377 -17.09 -9.46 8.37
CA GLN A 377 -18.55 -9.41 8.21
C GLN A 377 -18.92 -8.28 7.28
N HIS A 378 -19.86 -8.54 6.40
CA HIS A 378 -20.28 -7.59 5.38
C HIS A 378 -21.79 -7.35 5.44
N GLN A 379 -22.20 -6.10 5.19
CA GLN A 379 -23.61 -5.72 5.13
C GLN A 379 -23.78 -4.46 4.29
N LEU A 380 -25.00 -4.17 3.92
CA LEU A 380 -25.40 -2.99 3.18
C LEU A 380 -26.25 -2.08 4.06
N PHE A 381 -26.21 -0.80 3.79
CA PHE A 381 -27.17 0.19 4.27
C PHE A 381 -27.39 1.28 3.22
N THR A 382 -28.46 2.03 3.38
CA THR A 382 -28.82 3.13 2.47
C THR A 382 -28.92 4.45 3.21
N HIS A 383 -28.61 5.52 2.48
CA HIS A 383 -28.78 6.88 2.95
C HIS A 383 -29.14 7.81 1.78
N GLU A 384 -29.53 9.04 2.08
CA GLU A 384 -29.75 10.06 1.07
C GLU A 384 -28.50 10.29 0.22
N ALA A 385 -28.64 10.44 -1.08
CA ALA A 385 -27.56 10.91 -1.92
C ALA A 385 -27.58 12.45 -1.98
N ALA A 386 -27.22 13.09 -0.87
CA ALA A 386 -27.26 14.53 -0.66
C ALA A 386 -26.03 14.99 0.15
N GLN A 387 -25.88 16.31 0.30
CA GLN A 387 -24.98 16.89 1.29
C GLN A 387 -25.59 16.71 2.69
N ASP A 388 -24.74 16.39 3.69
CA ASP A 388 -25.16 16.12 5.06
C ASP A 388 -26.33 15.11 5.14
N PRO A 389 -26.18 13.94 4.50
CA PRO A 389 -27.28 13.00 4.30
C PRO A 389 -27.76 12.37 5.60
N LEU A 390 -29.03 11.90 5.60
CA LEU A 390 -29.62 11.10 6.66
C LEU A 390 -29.68 9.63 6.25
N MET A 391 -29.66 8.75 7.25
CA MET A 391 -29.92 7.32 7.06
C MET A 391 -31.32 7.08 6.52
N LEU A 392 -31.45 6.06 5.67
CA LEU A 392 -32.74 5.63 5.16
C LEU A 392 -33.09 4.22 5.66
N TYR A 393 -34.36 4.02 5.94
CA TYR A 393 -34.93 2.80 6.48
C TYR A 393 -35.90 2.18 5.47
N GLN A 394 -35.98 0.88 5.50
CA GLN A 394 -37.04 0.12 4.82
C GLN A 394 -37.86 -0.62 5.85
N HIS A 395 -39.02 -1.15 5.47
CA HIS A 395 -39.86 -1.97 6.34
C HIS A 395 -39.79 -3.44 5.88
N ASP A 396 -39.69 -4.36 6.83
CA ASP A 396 -39.84 -5.77 6.56
C ASP A 396 -41.32 -6.17 6.28
N ALA A 397 -41.57 -7.42 5.98
CA ALA A 397 -42.90 -7.91 5.70
C ALA A 397 -43.90 -7.75 6.92
N ALA A 398 -43.37 -7.60 8.11
CA ALA A 398 -44.14 -7.36 9.34
C ALA A 398 -44.30 -5.87 9.64
N GLY A 399 -43.74 -4.97 8.83
CA GLY A 399 -43.78 -3.53 9.01
C GLY A 399 -42.74 -2.97 9.97
N ASN A 400 -41.76 -3.75 10.40
CA ASN A 400 -40.69 -3.27 11.27
C ASN A 400 -39.59 -2.53 10.45
N PRO A 401 -39.16 -1.37 10.92
CA PRO A 401 -38.09 -0.64 10.23
C PRO A 401 -36.73 -1.33 10.38
N PHE A 402 -35.97 -1.35 9.30
CA PHE A 402 -34.57 -1.80 9.30
C PHE A 402 -33.74 -0.90 8.40
N THR A 403 -32.45 -0.78 8.71
CA THR A 403 -31.51 0.01 7.90
C THR A 403 -30.35 -0.83 7.37
N PHE A 404 -29.93 -1.87 8.10
CA PHE A 404 -28.88 -2.78 7.67
C PHE A 404 -29.47 -4.05 7.07
N TYR A 405 -28.97 -4.44 5.91
CA TYR A 405 -29.46 -5.62 5.18
C TYR A 405 -28.31 -6.30 4.41
N GLY A 406 -28.63 -7.39 3.71
CA GLY A 406 -27.65 -8.08 2.89
C GLY A 406 -26.46 -8.60 3.69
N PHE A 407 -26.69 -9.00 4.94
CA PHE A 407 -25.69 -9.74 5.69
C PHE A 407 -25.31 -10.95 4.87
N ASN A 408 -24.20 -10.83 4.13
CA ASN A 408 -23.82 -11.92 3.27
C ASN A 408 -22.78 -12.78 3.95
N GLY A 409 -22.89 -14.06 3.68
CA GLY A 409 -21.92 -15.03 4.08
C GLY A 409 -20.62 -14.96 3.29
N GLY A 410 -20.37 -13.90 2.53
CA GLY A 410 -19.06 -13.58 1.96
C GLY A 410 -18.03 -13.23 3.02
N GLY A 411 -18.38 -13.45 4.30
CA GLY A 411 -17.50 -13.29 5.42
C GLY A 411 -16.27 -14.15 5.34
N GLU A 412 -15.17 -13.61 5.80
CA GLU A 412 -13.90 -14.28 5.79
C GLU A 412 -13.55 -14.76 7.20
N TYR A 413 -13.11 -15.99 7.29
CA TYR A 413 -12.60 -16.56 8.54
C TYR A 413 -11.37 -17.40 8.28
N TYR A 414 -10.30 -17.12 9.01
CA TYR A 414 -9.22 -18.06 9.25
C TYR A 414 -8.66 -17.90 10.66
N ASP A 415 -8.08 -18.98 11.17
CA ASP A 415 -7.25 -19.05 12.35
C ASP A 415 -6.08 -19.97 12.02
N GLY A 416 -4.90 -19.43 11.80
CA GLY A 416 -3.81 -20.20 11.24
C GLY A 416 -2.42 -19.74 11.67
N ASN A 417 -1.49 -20.65 11.45
CA ASN A 417 -0.07 -20.45 11.65
C ASN A 417 0.68 -20.53 10.34
N GLU A 418 1.68 -19.68 10.20
CA GLU A 418 2.65 -19.69 9.12
C GLU A 418 4.06 -19.78 9.68
N THR A 419 4.90 -20.60 9.07
CA THR A 419 6.32 -20.66 9.38
C THR A 419 7.12 -20.53 8.09
N LYS A 420 8.09 -19.60 8.06
CA LYS A 420 9.05 -19.44 6.97
C LYS A 420 10.47 -19.61 7.51
N LEU A 421 11.27 -20.36 6.77
CA LEU A 421 12.70 -20.47 6.99
C LEU A 421 13.39 -20.25 5.65
N ALA A 422 14.24 -19.26 5.57
CA ALA A 422 14.93 -18.94 4.33
C ALA A 422 16.41 -18.71 4.52
N SER A 423 17.18 -19.08 3.51
CA SER A 423 18.56 -18.68 3.34
C SER A 423 18.73 -17.90 2.05
N PHE A 424 19.63 -16.92 2.06
CA PHE A 424 19.98 -16.19 0.86
C PHE A 424 21.48 -15.88 0.81
N LEU A 425 21.98 -15.75 -0.41
CA LEU A 425 23.34 -15.34 -0.73
C LEU A 425 23.27 -14.28 -1.83
N SER A 426 24.05 -13.23 -1.72
CA SER A 426 24.25 -12.25 -2.79
C SER A 426 25.68 -11.77 -2.82
N ASP A 427 26.17 -11.44 -4.01
CA ASP A 427 27.48 -10.86 -4.21
C ASP A 427 27.44 -9.74 -5.25
N ASP A 428 28.05 -8.63 -4.92
CA ASP A 428 28.31 -7.51 -5.81
C ASP A 428 29.77 -7.59 -6.25
N TRP A 429 29.99 -7.95 -7.50
CA TRP A 429 31.32 -8.25 -8.05
C TRP A 429 31.77 -7.22 -9.09
N ASN A 430 32.80 -6.47 -8.78
CA ASN A 430 33.55 -5.67 -9.74
C ASN A 430 34.50 -6.57 -10.51
N VAL A 431 34.03 -7.22 -11.60
CA VAL A 431 34.82 -8.19 -12.39
C VAL A 431 36.08 -7.53 -12.92
N ASN A 432 35.93 -6.35 -13.51
CA ASN A 432 37.02 -5.53 -14.02
C ASN A 432 36.55 -4.05 -14.18
N LYS A 433 37.31 -3.22 -14.87
CA LYS A 433 37.03 -1.78 -15.07
C LYS A 433 35.79 -1.52 -15.91
N TRP A 434 35.35 -2.46 -16.72
CA TRP A 434 34.20 -2.28 -17.62
C TRP A 434 32.98 -3.15 -17.29
N LEU A 435 33.13 -4.17 -16.43
CA LEU A 435 32.03 -5.08 -16.07
C LEU A 435 31.81 -5.14 -14.55
N TYR A 436 30.59 -4.84 -14.15
CA TYR A 436 30.07 -5.08 -12.81
C TYR A 436 28.91 -6.10 -12.89
N LEU A 437 28.92 -7.07 -11.99
CA LEU A 437 27.87 -8.06 -11.82
C LEU A 437 27.32 -7.99 -10.39
N SER A 438 26.03 -8.17 -10.22
CA SER A 438 25.41 -8.43 -8.92
C SER A 438 24.48 -9.62 -9.06
N ALA A 439 24.69 -10.63 -8.26
CA ALA A 439 23.86 -11.83 -8.28
C ALA A 439 23.37 -12.17 -6.88
N GLY A 440 22.17 -12.70 -6.80
CA GLY A 440 21.60 -13.16 -5.54
C GLY A 440 20.64 -14.33 -5.74
N VAL A 441 20.63 -15.22 -4.75
CA VAL A 441 19.72 -16.37 -4.70
C VAL A 441 19.11 -16.48 -3.31
N ARG A 442 17.87 -16.97 -3.25
CA ARG A 442 17.14 -17.26 -2.03
C ARG A 442 16.45 -18.62 -2.17
N LEU A 443 16.45 -19.37 -1.09
CA LEU A 443 15.62 -20.56 -0.96
C LEU A 443 14.83 -20.44 0.33
N GLU A 444 13.51 -20.55 0.23
CA GLU A 444 12.60 -20.41 1.35
C GLU A 444 11.70 -21.64 1.48
N TYR A 445 11.67 -22.21 2.66
CA TYR A 445 10.61 -23.12 3.10
C TYR A 445 9.48 -22.30 3.70
N GLN A 446 8.24 -22.60 3.33
CA GLN A 446 7.05 -21.98 3.86
C GLN A 446 5.99 -23.04 4.16
N GLY A 447 5.52 -23.08 5.40
CA GLY A 447 4.50 -24.01 5.85
C GLY A 447 3.32 -23.29 6.47
N TYR A 448 2.12 -23.79 6.24
CA TYR A 448 0.86 -23.31 6.81
C TYR A 448 0.09 -24.40 7.50
N SER A 449 -0.63 -24.04 8.56
CA SER A 449 -1.63 -24.89 9.18
C SER A 449 -2.70 -24.04 9.86
N GLY A 450 -3.95 -24.45 9.80
CA GLY A 450 -5.00 -23.68 10.44
C GLY A 450 -6.41 -24.20 10.14
N LYS A 451 -7.35 -23.31 10.40
CA LYS A 451 -8.78 -23.50 10.16
C LYS A 451 -9.29 -22.37 9.30
N THR A 452 -10.22 -22.68 8.41
CA THR A 452 -10.97 -21.71 7.60
C THR A 452 -12.42 -22.11 7.56
N ALA A 453 -13.32 -21.16 7.37
CA ALA A 453 -14.69 -21.45 7.04
C ALA A 453 -14.90 -21.17 5.56
N MET A 454 -15.54 -22.13 4.88
CA MET A 454 -15.84 -22.05 3.46
C MET A 454 -17.33 -21.92 3.27
N GLU A 455 -17.75 -21.14 2.28
CA GLU A 455 -19.15 -21.02 1.90
C GLU A 455 -19.65 -22.33 1.30
N GLU A 456 -20.70 -22.87 1.86
CA GLU A 456 -21.46 -23.97 1.29
C GLU A 456 -22.86 -23.46 0.90
N ASN A 457 -23.34 -23.86 -0.26
CA ASN A 457 -24.67 -23.47 -0.71
C ASN A 457 -25.75 -24.02 0.24
N GLY A 458 -26.35 -23.15 1.03
CA GLY A 458 -27.68 -23.37 1.59
C GLY A 458 -27.84 -23.62 3.09
N ALA A 459 -26.84 -24.00 3.87
CA ALA A 459 -27.04 -24.30 5.30
C ALA A 459 -26.03 -23.64 6.21
N HIS A 460 -26.51 -23.08 7.32
CA HIS A 460 -25.66 -22.72 8.44
C HIS A 460 -25.56 -23.92 9.40
N PRO A 461 -24.45 -24.67 9.43
CA PRO A 461 -24.28 -25.70 10.43
C PRO A 461 -24.38 -25.10 11.83
N GLU A 462 -25.12 -25.75 12.72
CA GLU A 462 -25.32 -25.30 14.09
C GLU A 462 -23.99 -25.08 14.84
N ASN A 463 -22.98 -25.88 14.52
CA ASN A 463 -21.66 -25.81 15.13
C ASN A 463 -20.84 -24.55 14.77
N ILE A 464 -21.23 -23.82 13.73
CA ILE A 464 -20.58 -22.54 13.34
C ILE A 464 -21.51 -21.36 13.51
N ARG A 465 -22.71 -21.57 14.02
CA ARG A 465 -23.68 -20.50 14.24
C ARG A 465 -23.14 -19.41 15.17
N SER A 466 -22.40 -19.77 16.21
CA SER A 466 -21.75 -18.84 17.11
C SER A 466 -20.58 -18.10 16.48
N LEU A 467 -19.96 -18.67 15.44
CA LEU A 467 -18.93 -18.02 14.67
C LEU A 467 -19.54 -17.16 13.56
N ASN A 468 -20.84 -17.38 13.22
CA ASN A 468 -21.20 -17.00 11.90
C ASN A 468 -22.70 -16.97 11.59
N TRP A 469 -23.37 -15.98 12.02
CA TRP A 469 -24.64 -15.66 11.41
C TRP A 469 -24.49 -15.16 9.98
N ASN A 470 -23.36 -14.53 9.69
CA ASN A 470 -23.12 -13.74 8.48
C ASN A 470 -21.75 -14.02 7.86
N LEU A 471 -20.89 -14.77 8.54
CA LEU A 471 -19.52 -14.94 8.09
C LEU A 471 -19.41 -15.99 7.01
N THR A 472 -19.92 -17.15 7.28
CA THR A 472 -19.89 -18.24 6.31
C THR A 472 -21.21 -18.98 6.34
N ARG A 473 -21.55 -19.61 5.27
CA ARG A 473 -22.62 -20.59 5.19
C ARG A 473 -22.07 -22.00 5.21
N GLY A 474 -20.82 -22.15 5.57
CA GLY A 474 -20.11 -23.40 5.43
C GLY A 474 -19.53 -23.93 6.73
N THR A 475 -18.90 -25.09 6.62
CA THR A 475 -18.28 -25.81 7.70
C THR A 475 -16.87 -25.29 7.94
N VAL A 476 -16.46 -25.21 9.21
CA VAL A 476 -15.06 -24.94 9.54
C VAL A 476 -14.22 -26.14 9.16
N THR A 477 -13.31 -25.96 8.24
CA THR A 477 -12.37 -26.98 7.77
C THR A 477 -10.94 -26.69 8.20
N ARG A 478 -10.08 -27.70 8.20
CA ARG A 478 -8.66 -27.55 8.47
C ARG A 478 -7.89 -27.50 7.17
N PHE A 479 -6.83 -26.71 7.14
CA PHE A 479 -5.89 -26.67 6.03
C PHE A 479 -4.46 -26.87 6.54
N THR A 480 -3.65 -27.47 5.68
CA THR A 480 -2.19 -27.56 5.84
C THR A 480 -1.57 -27.48 4.46
N GLY A 481 -0.34 -27.02 4.40
CA GLY A 481 0.44 -27.00 3.16
C GLY A 481 1.85 -26.53 3.42
N ASP A 482 2.77 -27.01 2.61
CA ASP A 482 4.16 -26.59 2.64
C ASP A 482 4.75 -26.49 1.23
N TRP A 483 5.70 -25.61 1.07
CA TRP A 483 6.33 -25.30 -0.21
C TRP A 483 7.76 -24.85 -0.07
N ILE A 484 8.52 -25.06 -1.15
CA ILE A 484 9.83 -24.47 -1.35
C ILE A 484 9.70 -23.35 -2.39
N ASN A 485 10.12 -22.15 -2.04
CA ASN A 485 10.02 -20.97 -2.88
C ASN A 485 11.44 -20.47 -3.22
N PRO A 486 11.93 -20.71 -4.43
CA PRO A 486 13.18 -20.12 -4.92
C PRO A 486 12.96 -18.69 -5.39
N ALA A 487 13.99 -17.85 -5.19
CA ALA A 487 14.10 -16.54 -5.83
C ALA A 487 15.55 -16.34 -6.31
N ALA A 488 15.71 -15.60 -7.38
CA ALA A 488 17.02 -15.25 -7.94
C ALA A 488 17.00 -13.85 -8.55
N ASN A 489 18.12 -13.18 -8.46
CA ASN A 489 18.36 -11.91 -9.16
C ASN A 489 19.74 -11.95 -9.80
N LEU A 490 19.85 -11.45 -11.03
CA LEU A 490 21.10 -11.20 -11.72
C LEU A 490 21.05 -9.81 -12.34
N ASN A 491 21.99 -8.97 -11.98
CA ASN A 491 22.15 -7.64 -12.52
C ASN A 491 23.54 -7.50 -13.13
N PHE A 492 23.64 -6.87 -14.29
CA PHE A 492 24.91 -6.53 -14.89
C PHE A 492 24.98 -5.09 -15.36
N LEU A 493 26.19 -4.56 -15.38
CA LEU A 493 26.48 -3.24 -15.91
C LEU A 493 27.78 -3.30 -16.68
N VAL A 494 27.70 -2.92 -17.97
CA VAL A 494 28.83 -2.88 -18.89
C VAL A 494 29.14 -1.43 -19.22
N LYS A 495 30.33 -0.96 -18.87
CA LYS A 495 30.84 0.37 -19.21
C LYS A 495 31.45 0.31 -20.61
N LEU A 496 30.84 0.99 -21.57
CA LEU A 496 31.31 1.05 -22.94
C LEU A 496 32.26 2.25 -23.15
N LEU A 497 31.88 3.39 -22.57
CA LEU A 497 32.63 4.65 -22.63
C LEU A 497 32.59 5.33 -21.23
N PRO A 498 33.42 6.33 -20.96
CA PRO A 498 33.31 7.12 -19.76
C PRO A 498 31.88 7.67 -19.56
N GLY A 499 31.22 7.23 -18.48
CA GLY A 499 29.86 7.63 -18.17
C GLY A 499 28.74 6.96 -18.97
N PHE A 500 29.02 6.15 -20.00
CA PHE A 500 28.03 5.49 -20.83
C PHE A 500 28.17 3.98 -20.85
N GLY A 501 27.07 3.24 -20.83
CA GLY A 501 27.11 1.79 -20.91
C GLY A 501 25.74 1.13 -20.97
N LEU A 502 25.80 -0.21 -20.93
CA LEU A 502 24.63 -1.09 -20.91
C LEU A 502 24.34 -1.54 -19.49
N LYS A 503 23.08 -1.81 -19.24
CA LYS A 503 22.61 -2.44 -18.01
C LYS A 503 21.54 -3.48 -18.31
N GLY A 504 21.44 -4.48 -17.45
CA GLY A 504 20.35 -5.42 -17.49
C GLY A 504 20.11 -6.03 -16.12
N ASP A 505 18.88 -6.45 -15.90
CA ASP A 505 18.44 -7.10 -14.66
C ASP A 505 17.46 -8.23 -15.02
N TYR A 506 17.64 -9.35 -14.36
CA TYR A 506 16.68 -10.45 -14.36
C TYR A 506 16.35 -10.82 -12.93
N THR A 507 15.07 -10.83 -12.61
CA THR A 507 14.55 -11.26 -11.31
C THR A 507 13.51 -12.35 -11.50
N TYR A 508 13.69 -13.44 -10.78
CA TYR A 508 12.71 -14.52 -10.64
C TYR A 508 12.30 -14.66 -9.19
N ASN A 509 11.02 -14.87 -8.94
CA ASN A 509 10.51 -15.23 -7.63
C ASN A 509 9.29 -16.15 -7.76
N ARG A 510 9.24 -17.17 -6.91
CA ARG A 510 8.10 -18.04 -6.74
C ARG A 510 7.43 -17.73 -5.40
N GLN A 511 6.16 -17.38 -5.45
CA GLN A 511 5.36 -17.07 -4.27
C GLN A 511 4.25 -18.11 -4.09
N ARG A 512 3.88 -18.34 -2.86
CA ARG A 512 2.78 -19.22 -2.47
C ARG A 512 1.66 -18.41 -1.82
N PRO A 513 0.48 -19.00 -1.66
CA PRO A 513 -0.59 -18.37 -0.89
C PRO A 513 -0.07 -17.92 0.47
N ASN A 514 -0.61 -16.83 0.98
CA ASN A 514 -0.47 -16.42 2.38
C ASN A 514 -1.67 -16.94 3.20
N LEU A 515 -1.68 -16.70 4.52
CA LEU A 515 -2.81 -17.13 5.37
C LEU A 515 -4.14 -16.49 4.94
N GLN A 516 -4.12 -15.27 4.44
CA GLN A 516 -5.32 -14.57 4.01
C GLN A 516 -5.97 -15.23 2.78
N ASP A 517 -5.22 -15.93 1.93
CA ASP A 517 -5.78 -16.65 0.79
C ASP A 517 -6.65 -17.84 1.22
N TYR A 518 -6.55 -18.27 2.48
CA TYR A 518 -7.41 -19.29 3.08
C TYR A 518 -8.67 -18.72 3.74
N ALA A 519 -8.78 -17.39 3.85
CA ALA A 519 -10.00 -16.73 4.27
C ALA A 519 -11.03 -16.75 3.13
N GLY A 520 -12.27 -17.06 3.43
CA GLY A 520 -13.36 -16.83 2.52
C GLY A 520 -14.04 -18.05 1.97
N ALA A 521 -15.03 -17.76 1.15
CA ALA A 521 -16.07 -18.65 0.66
C ALA A 521 -15.59 -19.76 -0.28
N TYR A 522 -14.35 -19.74 -0.74
CA TYR A 522 -13.89 -20.63 -1.79
C TYR A 522 -12.59 -21.31 -1.40
N ALA A 523 -12.45 -22.57 -1.87
CA ALA A 523 -11.21 -23.31 -1.71
C ALA A 523 -10.01 -22.50 -2.24
N PRO A 524 -8.97 -22.30 -1.43
CA PRO A 524 -7.80 -21.56 -1.87
C PRO A 524 -7.10 -22.29 -3.00
N THR A 525 -6.70 -21.57 -4.02
CA THR A 525 -5.82 -22.15 -5.03
C THR A 525 -4.40 -22.22 -4.51
N THR A 526 -3.82 -23.41 -4.50
CA THR A 526 -2.44 -23.65 -4.04
C THR A 526 -1.40 -23.53 -5.17
N LYS A 527 -1.83 -23.16 -6.40
CA LYS A 527 -0.88 -22.90 -7.48
C LYS A 527 0.14 -21.82 -7.09
N PRO A 528 1.42 -22.02 -7.38
CA PRO A 528 2.42 -20.99 -7.14
C PRO A 528 2.22 -19.80 -8.07
N ILE A 529 2.48 -18.63 -7.56
CA ILE A 529 2.62 -17.42 -8.35
C ILE A 529 4.09 -17.31 -8.73
N ASN A 530 4.40 -17.36 -10.04
CA ASN A 530 5.77 -17.11 -10.50
C ASN A 530 5.84 -15.71 -11.11
N VAL A 531 6.81 -14.96 -10.68
CA VAL A 531 7.08 -13.61 -11.17
C VAL A 531 8.42 -13.61 -11.88
N ASN A 532 8.43 -13.14 -13.12
CA ASN A 532 9.63 -12.84 -13.88
C ASN A 532 9.65 -11.35 -14.19
N LEU A 533 10.78 -10.72 -13.96
CA LEU A 533 11.02 -9.32 -14.30
C LEU A 533 12.37 -9.24 -15.03
N ILE A 534 12.34 -8.71 -16.25
CA ILE A 534 13.52 -8.49 -17.07
C ILE A 534 13.59 -7.01 -17.40
N THR A 535 14.74 -6.40 -17.19
CA THR A 535 15.02 -5.05 -17.71
C THR A 535 16.32 -5.05 -18.50
N ALA A 536 16.38 -4.30 -19.59
CA ALA A 536 17.57 -4.12 -20.39
C ALA A 536 17.61 -2.73 -21.01
N GLY A 537 18.74 -2.06 -20.96
CA GLY A 537 18.83 -0.71 -21.48
C GLY A 537 20.22 -0.09 -21.35
N VAL A 538 20.23 1.23 -21.43
CA VAL A 538 21.43 2.04 -21.36
C VAL A 538 21.41 2.95 -20.14
N TYR A 539 22.59 3.29 -19.66
CA TYR A 539 22.78 4.39 -18.74
C TYR A 539 23.75 5.41 -19.33
N TRP A 540 23.54 6.68 -18.98
CA TRP A 540 24.42 7.76 -19.38
C TRP A 540 24.58 8.77 -18.25
N ASN A 541 25.81 8.92 -17.77
CA ASN A 541 26.17 9.82 -16.69
C ASN A 541 27.18 10.86 -17.18
N THR A 542 26.82 12.11 -17.02
CA THR A 542 27.69 13.27 -17.26
C THR A 542 27.74 14.11 -15.98
N PRO A 543 28.59 15.14 -15.87
CA PRO A 543 28.60 16.04 -14.71
C PRO A 543 27.27 16.74 -14.42
N TRP A 544 26.41 16.88 -15.43
CA TRP A 544 25.14 17.61 -15.34
C TRP A 544 23.90 16.75 -15.60
N MET A 545 24.07 15.49 -16.01
CA MET A 545 22.97 14.58 -16.31
C MET A 545 23.27 13.15 -15.87
N GLN A 546 22.28 12.52 -15.28
CA GLN A 546 22.22 11.07 -15.05
C GLN A 546 20.97 10.55 -15.75
N LEU A 547 21.12 9.59 -16.67
CA LEU A 547 20.03 9.02 -17.43
C LEU A 547 20.11 7.50 -17.42
N VAL A 548 18.95 6.87 -17.25
CA VAL A 548 18.75 5.44 -17.50
C VAL A 548 17.52 5.30 -18.39
N SER A 549 17.67 4.59 -19.50
CA SER A 549 16.57 4.29 -20.43
C SER A 549 16.57 2.80 -20.71
N GLN A 550 15.45 2.14 -20.42
CA GLN A 550 15.39 0.68 -20.44
C GLN A 550 14.03 0.14 -20.87
N PHE A 551 14.10 -0.98 -21.57
CA PHE A 551 12.98 -1.87 -21.81
C PHE A 551 12.69 -2.66 -20.54
N THR A 552 11.41 -2.97 -20.31
CA THR A 552 10.94 -3.80 -19.19
C THR A 552 9.95 -4.86 -19.71
N TYR A 553 10.17 -6.07 -19.31
CA TYR A 553 9.23 -7.18 -19.46
C TYR A 553 8.94 -7.75 -18.08
N SER A 554 7.68 -7.87 -17.72
CA SER A 554 7.27 -8.59 -16.52
C SER A 554 6.17 -9.60 -16.82
N SER A 555 6.20 -10.73 -16.16
CA SER A 555 5.12 -11.71 -16.18
C SER A 555 4.85 -12.21 -14.77
N GLN A 556 3.58 -12.31 -14.44
CA GLN A 556 3.09 -12.94 -13.23
C GLN A 556 2.08 -13.99 -13.61
N THR A 557 2.38 -15.25 -13.29
CA THR A 557 1.48 -16.38 -13.60
C THR A 557 0.64 -16.75 -12.38
N SER A 558 -0.55 -17.27 -12.63
CA SER A 558 -1.47 -17.75 -11.59
C SER A 558 -1.87 -16.67 -10.58
N TYR A 559 -2.06 -15.43 -11.07
CA TYR A 559 -2.68 -14.37 -10.28
C TYR A 559 -4.09 -14.80 -9.85
N LYS A 560 -4.45 -14.47 -8.63
CA LYS A 560 -5.72 -14.88 -8.03
C LYS A 560 -6.55 -13.67 -7.71
N ALA A 561 -7.81 -13.71 -8.08
CA ALA A 561 -8.79 -12.70 -7.69
C ALA A 561 -10.14 -13.36 -7.44
N ARG A 562 -10.93 -12.71 -6.61
CA ARG A 562 -12.38 -12.92 -6.55
C ARG A 562 -13.02 -11.81 -7.35
N THR A 563 -13.76 -12.16 -8.37
CA THR A 563 -14.41 -11.20 -9.24
C THR A 563 -15.91 -11.40 -9.17
N GLN A 564 -16.63 -10.32 -8.89
CA GLN A 564 -18.07 -10.31 -8.93
C GLN A 564 -18.53 -9.97 -10.34
N PHE A 565 -19.36 -10.82 -10.90
CA PHE A 565 -19.99 -10.65 -12.20
C PHE A 565 -21.48 -10.42 -12.02
N TYR A 566 -22.08 -9.69 -12.93
CA TYR A 566 -23.49 -9.33 -12.88
C TYR A 566 -24.19 -9.74 -14.18
N HIS A 567 -25.41 -10.26 -14.03
CA HIS A 567 -26.29 -10.59 -15.12
C HIS A 567 -27.64 -9.87 -14.94
N SER A 568 -28.14 -9.26 -16.01
CA SER A 568 -29.41 -8.53 -16.00
C SER A 568 -30.57 -9.45 -16.30
N LEU A 569 -31.58 -9.40 -15.45
CA LEU A 569 -32.85 -10.11 -15.58
C LEU A 569 -33.98 -9.09 -15.78
N ALA A 570 -35.12 -9.55 -16.30
CA ALA A 570 -36.31 -8.69 -16.39
C ALA A 570 -36.81 -8.21 -15.00
N SER A 571 -36.51 -8.96 -13.96
CA SER A 571 -36.88 -8.66 -12.56
C SER A 571 -35.82 -7.86 -11.79
N GLY A 572 -34.70 -7.50 -12.41
CA GLY A 572 -33.59 -6.83 -11.76
C GLY A 572 -32.23 -7.39 -12.19
N GLN A 573 -31.25 -7.35 -11.28
CA GLN A 573 -29.89 -7.83 -11.54
C GLN A 573 -29.50 -8.90 -10.52
N GLU A 574 -28.90 -9.96 -10.99
CA GLU A 574 -28.28 -10.98 -10.17
C GLU A 574 -26.75 -10.90 -10.22
N ALA A 575 -26.10 -11.38 -9.19
CA ALA A 575 -24.65 -11.39 -9.10
C ALA A 575 -24.10 -12.76 -8.73
N ALA A 576 -22.92 -13.07 -9.27
CA ALA A 576 -22.13 -14.23 -8.89
C ALA A 576 -20.68 -13.83 -8.62
N THR A 577 -20.14 -14.25 -7.48
CA THR A 577 -18.72 -14.03 -7.16
C THR A 577 -17.93 -15.30 -7.47
N VAL A 578 -16.97 -15.21 -8.35
CA VAL A 578 -16.22 -16.35 -8.86
C VAL A 578 -14.72 -16.18 -8.55
N PRO A 579 -14.06 -17.22 -8.01
CA PRO A 579 -12.61 -17.22 -7.94
C PRO A 579 -12.04 -17.42 -9.34
N VAL A 580 -11.18 -16.52 -9.75
CA VAL A 580 -10.53 -16.56 -11.06
C VAL A 580 -9.03 -16.65 -10.93
N THR A 581 -8.39 -17.36 -11.83
CA THR A 581 -6.94 -17.43 -11.95
C THR A 581 -6.55 -17.01 -13.36
N TYR A 582 -5.63 -16.07 -13.46
CA TYR A 582 -5.14 -15.53 -14.74
C TYR A 582 -3.67 -15.14 -14.62
N ASP A 583 -3.06 -14.86 -15.74
CA ASP A 583 -1.72 -14.34 -15.81
C ASP A 583 -1.75 -12.85 -16.16
N ILE A 584 -0.70 -12.13 -15.79
CA ILE A 584 -0.48 -10.74 -16.21
C ILE A 584 0.87 -10.65 -16.89
N GLN A 585 0.89 -10.04 -18.06
CA GLN A 585 2.10 -9.76 -18.82
C GLN A 585 2.18 -8.26 -19.11
N THR A 586 3.33 -7.66 -18.82
CA THR A 586 3.56 -6.24 -19.10
C THR A 586 4.85 -6.08 -19.91
N ILE A 587 4.72 -5.37 -21.02
CA ILE A 587 5.85 -4.88 -21.82
C ILE A 587 5.88 -3.36 -21.64
N GLY A 588 7.06 -2.81 -21.41
CA GLY A 588 7.19 -1.38 -21.15
C GLY A 588 8.56 -0.83 -21.51
N TRP A 589 8.62 0.48 -21.50
CA TRP A 589 9.83 1.26 -21.63
C TRP A 589 9.84 2.37 -20.59
N THR A 590 10.95 2.49 -19.86
CA THR A 590 11.08 3.52 -18.83
C THR A 590 12.35 4.31 -19.06
N THR A 591 12.22 5.64 -19.05
CA THR A 591 13.36 6.57 -19.05
C THR A 591 13.30 7.42 -17.79
N ASP A 592 14.39 7.39 -17.03
CA ASP A 592 14.59 8.15 -15.80
C ASP A 592 15.82 9.03 -15.98
N ALA A 593 15.67 10.33 -15.80
CA ALA A 593 16.73 11.30 -15.98
C ALA A 593 16.74 12.33 -14.85
N VAL A 594 17.94 12.64 -14.36
CA VAL A 594 18.18 13.74 -13.42
C VAL A 594 19.15 14.72 -14.07
N PHE A 595 18.74 15.96 -14.18
CA PHE A 595 19.54 17.05 -14.74
C PHE A 595 19.94 18.02 -13.63
N THR A 596 21.18 18.47 -13.64
CA THR A 596 21.73 19.48 -12.74
C THR A 596 22.50 20.54 -13.56
N PRO A 597 21.80 21.32 -14.41
CA PRO A 597 22.45 22.17 -15.43
C PRO A 597 23.29 23.31 -14.84
N PHE A 598 22.93 23.80 -13.67
CA PHE A 598 23.66 24.85 -12.95
C PHE A 598 23.55 24.68 -11.45
N LYS A 599 24.37 25.39 -10.69
CA LYS A 599 24.43 25.28 -9.22
C LYS A 599 23.06 25.53 -8.56
N GLY A 600 22.63 24.61 -7.72
CA GLY A 600 21.37 24.68 -6.99
C GLY A 600 20.15 24.15 -7.78
N SER A 601 20.25 23.98 -9.10
CA SER A 601 19.17 23.43 -9.89
C SER A 601 19.19 21.90 -9.91
N MET A 602 18.01 21.30 -9.91
CA MET A 602 17.83 19.89 -10.21
C MET A 602 16.46 19.71 -10.86
N PHE A 603 16.44 18.95 -11.96
CA PHE A 603 15.23 18.54 -12.64
C PHE A 603 15.26 17.03 -12.81
N HIS A 604 14.33 16.36 -12.18
CA HIS A 604 14.12 14.92 -12.37
C HIS A 604 12.93 14.72 -13.30
N ALA A 605 13.09 13.83 -14.26
CA ALA A 605 12.05 13.47 -15.23
C ALA A 605 11.98 11.95 -15.37
N LEU A 606 10.79 11.39 -15.26
CA LEU A 606 10.49 10.01 -15.56
C LEU A 606 9.37 9.90 -16.57
N LEU A 607 9.59 9.05 -17.55
CA LEU A 607 8.57 8.59 -18.48
C LEU A 607 8.50 7.08 -18.42
N THR A 608 7.30 6.51 -18.20
CA THR A 608 7.02 5.10 -18.40
C THR A 608 5.91 4.90 -19.40
N LEU A 609 6.20 4.11 -20.41
CA LEU A 609 5.24 3.60 -21.38
C LEU A 609 5.09 2.10 -21.14
N GLN A 610 3.87 1.62 -20.95
CA GLN A 610 3.65 0.20 -20.63
C GLN A 610 2.32 -0.33 -21.18
N SER A 611 2.29 -1.64 -21.41
CA SER A 611 1.11 -2.36 -21.87
C SER A 611 0.85 -3.59 -20.97
N PRO A 612 0.23 -3.40 -19.79
CA PRO A 612 -0.16 -4.51 -18.91
C PRO A 612 -1.39 -5.21 -19.47
N LYS A 613 -1.29 -6.51 -19.73
CA LYS A 613 -2.36 -7.31 -20.32
C LYS A 613 -2.67 -8.53 -19.48
N TYR A 614 -3.96 -8.85 -19.38
CA TYR A 614 -4.40 -10.16 -18.93
C TYR A 614 -3.98 -11.22 -19.93
N LYS A 615 -3.60 -12.40 -19.43
CA LYS A 615 -3.31 -13.60 -20.20
C LYS A 615 -3.95 -14.79 -19.51
N ASN A 616 -4.36 -15.79 -20.31
CA ASN A 616 -4.99 -17.00 -19.79
C ASN A 616 -6.18 -16.72 -18.87
N TYR A 617 -6.94 -15.63 -19.15
CA TYR A 617 -8.07 -15.21 -18.36
C TYR A 617 -9.37 -15.66 -19.00
N THR A 618 -9.94 -16.72 -18.45
CA THR A 618 -11.29 -17.20 -18.79
C THR A 618 -12.10 -17.27 -17.51
N ALA A 619 -13.22 -16.58 -17.48
CA ALA A 619 -14.19 -16.63 -16.40
C ALA A 619 -15.39 -17.50 -16.81
N ASN A 620 -15.64 -18.55 -16.04
CA ASN A 620 -16.85 -19.36 -16.14
C ASN A 620 -17.75 -18.98 -14.98
N VAL A 621 -18.86 -18.36 -15.28
CA VAL A 621 -19.77 -17.79 -14.29
C VAL A 621 -21.09 -18.55 -14.35
N THR A 622 -21.53 -19.06 -13.20
CA THR A 622 -22.87 -19.61 -13.01
C THR A 622 -23.64 -18.67 -12.08
N TYR A 623 -24.72 -18.14 -12.56
CA TYR A 623 -25.55 -17.21 -11.81
C TYR A 623 -26.65 -17.95 -11.02
N PRO A 624 -27.24 -17.31 -9.99
CA PRO A 624 -28.32 -17.91 -9.21
C PRO A 624 -29.52 -18.39 -10.02
N SER A 625 -29.81 -17.73 -11.15
CA SER A 625 -30.83 -18.18 -12.12
C SER A 625 -30.48 -19.45 -12.91
N SER A 626 -29.31 -20.01 -12.65
CA SER A 626 -28.70 -21.08 -13.45
C SER A 626 -28.26 -20.67 -14.86
N TYR A 627 -28.25 -19.38 -15.16
CA TYR A 627 -27.63 -18.88 -16.37
C TYR A 627 -26.12 -19.08 -16.29
N ASN A 628 -25.53 -19.57 -17.37
CA ASN A 628 -24.09 -19.83 -17.46
C ASN A 628 -23.45 -18.95 -18.53
N GLU A 629 -22.35 -18.34 -18.20
CA GLU A 629 -21.59 -17.51 -19.10
C GLU A 629 -20.10 -17.86 -19.05
N THR A 630 -19.47 -17.94 -20.22
CA THR A 630 -18.02 -18.08 -20.34
C THR A 630 -17.47 -16.90 -21.11
N ARG A 631 -16.57 -16.14 -20.49
CA ARG A 631 -15.93 -14.96 -21.09
C ARG A 631 -14.42 -15.11 -21.12
N SER A 632 -13.82 -14.88 -22.28
CA SER A 632 -12.38 -14.68 -22.40
C SER A 632 -12.04 -13.19 -22.29
N LEU A 633 -11.22 -12.88 -21.31
CA LEU A 633 -10.73 -11.52 -21.03
C LEU A 633 -9.24 -11.37 -21.34
N SER A 634 -8.65 -12.42 -21.95
CA SER A 634 -7.25 -12.42 -22.37
C SER A 634 -6.99 -11.30 -23.36
N ASP A 635 -5.77 -10.71 -23.29
CA ASP A 635 -5.29 -9.59 -24.09
C ASP A 635 -5.92 -8.22 -23.80
N ASN A 636 -6.92 -8.14 -22.95
CA ASN A 636 -7.40 -6.86 -22.44
C ASN A 636 -6.35 -6.22 -21.53
N ILE A 637 -6.33 -4.88 -21.53
CA ILE A 637 -5.48 -4.12 -20.61
C ILE A 637 -6.00 -4.31 -19.19
N VAL A 638 -5.10 -4.53 -18.27
CA VAL A 638 -5.41 -4.68 -16.84
C VAL A 638 -6.12 -3.41 -16.36
N SER A 639 -7.30 -3.62 -15.77
CA SER A 639 -8.14 -2.51 -15.31
C SER A 639 -7.39 -1.65 -14.32
N ALA A 640 -7.69 -0.35 -14.38
CA ALA A 640 -7.17 0.67 -13.50
C ALA A 640 -5.63 0.82 -13.55
N MET A 641 -4.97 0.39 -14.62
CA MET A 641 -3.56 0.65 -14.91
C MET A 641 -3.39 1.60 -16.08
N SER A 642 -2.58 2.65 -15.89
CA SER A 642 -2.24 3.61 -16.95
C SER A 642 -1.16 3.06 -17.86
N LYS A 643 -1.30 3.29 -19.16
CA LYS A 643 -0.26 2.95 -20.14
C LYS A 643 0.87 3.99 -20.18
N VAL A 644 0.59 5.22 -19.79
CA VAL A 644 1.52 6.34 -19.80
C VAL A 644 1.59 6.93 -18.41
N LEU A 645 2.80 7.05 -17.89
CA LEU A 645 3.08 7.65 -16.59
C LEU A 645 4.25 8.62 -16.76
N ILE A 646 4.05 9.85 -16.28
CA ILE A 646 5.08 10.89 -16.33
C ILE A 646 5.26 11.45 -14.92
N GLU A 647 6.51 11.68 -14.53
CA GLU A 647 6.84 12.39 -13.29
C GLU A 647 7.89 13.45 -13.61
N LEU A 648 7.65 14.67 -13.13
CA LEU A 648 8.53 15.80 -13.34
C LEU A 648 8.74 16.49 -12.00
N ASP A 649 9.98 16.55 -11.53
CA ASP A 649 10.32 17.10 -10.21
C ASP A 649 11.41 18.19 -10.35
N PRO A 650 11.05 19.41 -10.76
CA PRO A 650 11.97 20.53 -10.71
C PRO A 650 12.22 20.99 -9.27
N SER A 651 13.47 21.34 -8.96
CA SER A 651 13.82 22.00 -7.71
C SER A 651 14.97 22.96 -7.88
N TYR A 652 14.99 23.99 -7.05
CA TYR A 652 16.02 25.00 -7.01
C TYR A 652 16.38 25.35 -5.57
N SER A 653 17.66 25.30 -5.25
CA SER A 653 18.20 25.65 -3.95
C SER A 653 19.12 26.87 -4.09
N ILE A 654 18.82 27.91 -3.32
CA ILE A 654 19.64 29.13 -3.23
C ILE A 654 19.78 29.54 -1.76
N ASP A 655 21.01 29.67 -1.28
CA ASP A 655 21.33 30.00 0.10
C ASP A 655 20.56 29.11 1.12
N LYS A 656 19.63 29.71 1.85
CA LYS A 656 18.81 29.06 2.87
C LYS A 656 17.48 28.54 2.33
N TRP A 657 17.14 28.85 1.09
CA TRP A 657 15.86 28.50 0.46
C TRP A 657 15.98 27.31 -0.45
N ARG A 658 14.94 26.49 -0.46
CA ARG A 658 14.72 25.43 -1.44
C ARG A 658 13.29 25.48 -1.94
N PHE A 659 13.12 25.55 -3.23
CA PHE A 659 11.85 25.50 -3.92
C PHE A 659 11.77 24.18 -4.67
N TRP A 660 10.62 23.51 -4.63
CA TRP A 660 10.43 22.27 -5.34
C TRP A 660 8.98 22.08 -5.78
N LEU A 661 8.79 21.40 -6.92
CA LEU A 661 7.50 20.96 -7.42
C LEU A 661 7.60 19.48 -7.78
N SER A 662 6.45 18.81 -7.86
CA SER A 662 6.33 17.45 -8.39
C SER A 662 5.00 17.35 -9.15
N PHE A 663 5.09 16.95 -10.40
CA PHE A 663 3.96 16.71 -11.28
C PHE A 663 3.95 15.24 -11.64
N ARG A 664 2.82 14.55 -11.47
CA ARG A 664 2.65 13.15 -11.84
C ARG A 664 1.43 12.99 -12.71
N TYR A 665 1.64 12.57 -13.94
CA TYR A 665 0.57 12.28 -14.89
C TYR A 665 0.30 10.79 -14.93
N PHE A 666 -0.97 10.45 -14.77
CA PHE A 666 -1.50 9.11 -14.98
C PHE A 666 -2.39 9.17 -16.24
N GLY A 667 -2.01 8.43 -17.27
CA GLY A 667 -2.80 8.36 -18.50
C GLY A 667 -4.10 7.59 -18.32
N LYS A 668 -4.87 7.47 -19.37
CA LYS A 668 -6.14 6.73 -19.43
C LYS A 668 -6.10 5.41 -18.69
N GLN A 669 -7.16 5.13 -17.92
CA GLN A 669 -7.35 3.89 -17.14
C GLN A 669 -8.70 3.27 -17.46
N TYR A 670 -8.73 2.01 -17.86
CA TYR A 670 -9.98 1.26 -17.97
C TYR A 670 -10.54 0.89 -16.62
N ILE A 671 -11.86 0.98 -16.44
CA ILE A 671 -12.55 0.70 -15.17
C ILE A 671 -13.30 -0.63 -15.18
N ASN A 672 -13.34 -1.32 -16.32
CA ASN A 672 -13.94 -2.64 -16.46
C ASN A 672 -13.01 -3.62 -17.20
N LEU A 673 -13.34 -4.90 -17.11
CA LEU A 673 -12.50 -5.99 -17.62
C LEU A 673 -12.50 -6.09 -19.15
N THR A 674 -13.53 -5.58 -19.80
CA THR A 674 -13.71 -5.59 -21.27
C THR A 674 -13.06 -4.38 -21.97
N ASN A 675 -12.49 -3.45 -21.20
CA ASN A 675 -11.86 -2.22 -21.69
C ASN A 675 -12.80 -1.28 -22.49
N THR A 676 -14.07 -1.30 -22.19
CA THR A 676 -15.08 -0.46 -22.86
C THR A 676 -15.37 0.84 -22.13
N LEU A 677 -15.15 0.87 -20.80
CA LEU A 677 -15.31 2.04 -19.94
C LEU A 677 -13.95 2.48 -19.38
N PHE A 678 -13.76 3.79 -19.26
CA PHE A 678 -12.47 4.34 -18.84
C PHE A 678 -12.60 5.73 -18.21
N TYR A 679 -11.59 6.12 -17.45
CA TYR A 679 -11.30 7.51 -17.09
C TYR A 679 -10.15 8.04 -17.93
N ASP A 680 -10.24 9.32 -18.29
CA ASP A 680 -9.13 10.05 -18.87
C ASP A 680 -7.98 10.25 -17.88
N GLY A 681 -6.83 10.65 -18.41
CA GLY A 681 -5.66 10.90 -17.59
C GLY A 681 -5.83 12.12 -16.68
N HIS A 682 -5.12 12.11 -15.56
CA HIS A 682 -5.12 13.21 -14.60
C HIS A 682 -3.73 13.47 -14.05
N TRP A 683 -3.54 14.64 -13.46
CA TRP A 683 -2.33 15.04 -12.77
C TRP A 683 -2.50 14.96 -11.26
N GLU A 684 -1.47 14.49 -10.60
CA GLU A 684 -1.26 14.72 -9.17
C GLU A 684 -0.13 15.72 -9.02
N THR A 685 -0.33 16.73 -8.20
CA THR A 685 0.62 17.83 -8.09
C THR A 685 0.97 18.13 -6.64
N PHE A 686 2.26 18.36 -6.41
CA PHE A 686 2.83 18.69 -5.11
C PHE A 686 3.85 19.80 -5.28
N GLY A 687 4.06 20.57 -4.22
CA GLY A 687 5.10 21.56 -4.20
C GLY A 687 5.44 22.02 -2.79
N GLY A 688 6.52 22.74 -2.66
CA GLY A 688 6.89 23.29 -1.38
C GLY A 688 8.08 24.23 -1.41
N VAL A 689 8.23 24.87 -0.28
CA VAL A 689 9.35 25.78 0.02
C VAL A 689 9.91 25.39 1.38
N ASP A 690 11.21 25.09 1.42
CA ASP A 690 11.94 24.84 2.66
C ASP A 690 12.85 26.04 2.93
N TYR A 691 12.87 26.52 4.18
CA TYR A 691 13.71 27.62 4.63
C TYR A 691 14.54 27.21 5.85
N LYS A 692 15.85 27.19 5.71
CA LYS A 692 16.80 26.96 6.80
C LYS A 692 17.03 28.26 7.57
N LEU A 693 16.24 28.49 8.63
CA LEU A 693 16.38 29.67 9.46
C LEU A 693 17.80 29.76 10.06
N ASN A 694 18.26 28.64 10.63
CA ASN A 694 19.61 28.44 11.13
C ASN A 694 19.99 26.94 11.08
N ARG A 695 21.12 26.57 11.70
CA ARG A 695 21.57 25.15 11.73
C ARG A 695 20.63 24.22 12.52
N HIS A 696 19.75 24.74 13.34
CA HIS A 696 18.87 24.01 14.23
C HIS A 696 17.41 24.00 13.77
N VAL A 697 16.97 25.03 13.05
CA VAL A 697 15.56 25.23 12.72
C VAL A 697 15.36 25.27 11.21
N ASN A 698 14.46 24.41 10.74
CA ASN A 698 14.00 24.36 9.35
C ASN A 698 12.48 24.57 9.32
N LEU A 699 12.02 25.50 8.49
CA LEU A 699 10.60 25.76 8.23
C LEU A 699 10.24 25.22 6.87
N SER A 700 9.02 24.72 6.71
CA SER A 700 8.52 24.23 5.43
C SER A 700 7.09 24.69 5.18
N LEU A 701 6.82 25.01 3.92
CA LEU A 701 5.49 25.21 3.37
C LEU A 701 5.29 24.13 2.29
N ASN A 702 4.23 23.34 2.39
CA ASN A 702 3.97 22.29 1.39
C ASN A 702 2.55 22.42 0.87
N VAL A 703 2.38 22.09 -0.40
CA VAL A 703 1.09 22.08 -1.11
C VAL A 703 0.88 20.73 -1.74
N VAL A 704 -0.33 20.19 -1.59
CA VAL A 704 -0.79 18.97 -2.26
C VAL A 704 -1.94 19.34 -3.18
N ASN A 705 -1.93 18.77 -4.39
CA ASN A 705 -2.97 18.95 -5.39
C ASN A 705 -3.22 20.44 -5.75
N PHE A 706 -2.14 21.18 -6.05
CA PHE A 706 -2.26 22.61 -6.33
C PHE A 706 -3.01 22.93 -7.65
N LEU A 707 -3.18 21.95 -8.56
CA LEU A 707 -4.05 22.06 -9.72
C LEU A 707 -5.51 21.72 -9.39
N ASN A 708 -5.80 21.32 -8.16
CA ASN A 708 -7.12 20.92 -7.68
C ASN A 708 -7.83 19.90 -8.60
N GLN A 709 -7.06 18.92 -9.08
CA GLN A 709 -7.58 17.83 -9.91
C GLN A 709 -8.43 16.89 -9.05
N LEU A 710 -9.54 16.40 -9.58
CA LEU A 710 -10.41 15.48 -8.87
C LEU A 710 -9.76 14.09 -8.70
N GLY A 711 -9.09 13.59 -9.76
CA GLY A 711 -8.48 12.26 -9.76
C GLY A 711 -9.45 11.17 -9.34
N ALA A 712 -10.69 11.21 -9.84
CA ALA A 712 -11.73 10.27 -9.49
C ALA A 712 -11.36 8.85 -9.91
N SER A 713 -11.74 7.89 -9.09
CA SER A 713 -11.52 6.48 -9.36
C SER A 713 -12.68 5.66 -8.77
N GLY A 714 -12.94 4.51 -9.36
CA GLY A 714 -14.01 3.60 -8.99
C GLY A 714 -14.31 2.67 -10.15
N ALA A 715 -15.15 1.67 -9.91
CA ALA A 715 -15.63 0.76 -10.93
C ALA A 715 -17.15 0.71 -10.89
N ILE A 716 -17.76 0.51 -12.03
CA ILE A 716 -19.19 0.22 -12.13
C ILE A 716 -19.31 -1.30 -12.12
N GLY A 717 -19.66 -1.89 -10.99
CA GLY A 717 -19.70 -3.35 -10.81
C GLY A 717 -20.58 -4.02 -11.87
N ALA A 718 -21.78 -3.47 -12.12
CA ALA A 718 -22.70 -3.93 -13.13
C ALA A 718 -22.15 -3.93 -14.56
N ALA A 719 -21.13 -3.14 -14.83
CA ALA A 719 -20.50 -3.01 -16.16
C ALA A 719 -19.18 -3.80 -16.27
N ALA A 720 -18.84 -4.67 -15.33
CA ALA A 720 -17.57 -5.38 -15.32
C ALA A 720 -17.28 -6.11 -16.64
N LEU A 721 -18.32 -6.69 -17.25
CA LEU A 721 -18.27 -7.42 -18.50
C LEU A 721 -18.99 -6.72 -19.66
N ALA A 722 -19.44 -5.48 -19.48
CA ALA A 722 -20.18 -4.74 -20.51
C ALA A 722 -19.37 -4.64 -21.81
N ASP A 723 -19.97 -5.04 -22.91
CA ASP A 723 -19.42 -4.83 -24.24
C ASP A 723 -19.57 -3.37 -24.70
N ALA A 724 -19.17 -3.07 -25.93
CA ALA A 724 -19.23 -1.70 -26.46
C ALA A 724 -20.66 -1.16 -26.60
N THR A 725 -21.65 -2.01 -26.82
CA THR A 725 -23.06 -1.65 -26.91
C THR A 725 -23.63 -1.41 -25.52
N GLU A 726 -23.41 -2.33 -24.61
CA GLU A 726 -23.86 -2.25 -23.22
C GLU A 726 -23.21 -1.07 -22.46
N ALA A 727 -21.97 -0.73 -22.80
CA ALA A 727 -21.26 0.42 -22.22
C ALA A 727 -22.02 1.75 -22.43
N GLN A 728 -22.84 1.89 -23.48
CA GLN A 728 -23.65 3.08 -23.73
C GLN A 728 -24.71 3.31 -22.65
N ASN A 729 -25.17 2.25 -21.97
CA ASN A 729 -26.15 2.32 -20.88
C ASN A 729 -25.56 2.99 -19.63
N TYR A 730 -24.24 3.13 -19.55
CA TYR A 730 -23.55 3.75 -18.42
C TYR A 730 -23.10 5.19 -18.69
N LYS A 731 -23.62 5.83 -19.74
CA LYS A 731 -23.44 7.27 -19.94
C LYS A 731 -24.23 8.05 -18.89
N ASN A 732 -23.59 9.08 -18.34
CA ASN A 732 -24.14 9.91 -17.26
C ASN A 732 -24.57 9.09 -16.00
N TYR A 733 -23.88 7.97 -15.78
CA TYR A 733 -24.13 7.12 -14.64
C TYR A 733 -23.69 7.82 -13.35
N ILE A 734 -24.58 7.86 -12.34
CA ILE A 734 -24.25 8.41 -11.04
C ILE A 734 -23.53 7.33 -10.25
N MET A 735 -22.30 7.59 -9.90
CA MET A 735 -21.52 6.66 -9.09
C MET A 735 -20.91 7.36 -7.88
N ALA A 736 -20.56 6.57 -6.89
CA ALA A 736 -19.75 7.04 -5.79
C ALA A 736 -18.39 6.32 -5.87
N GLY A 737 -17.33 7.08 -5.80
CA GLY A 737 -15.97 6.58 -5.89
C GLY A 737 -14.99 7.38 -5.07
N SER A 738 -13.76 6.91 -5.01
CA SER A 738 -12.68 7.62 -4.33
C SER A 738 -12.11 8.73 -5.22
N TYR A 739 -11.45 9.67 -4.59
CA TYR A 739 -10.83 10.83 -5.22
C TYR A 739 -9.48 11.11 -4.53
N ILE A 740 -8.62 11.91 -5.18
CA ILE A 740 -7.44 12.45 -4.51
C ILE A 740 -7.86 13.58 -3.56
N ARG A 741 -7.05 13.85 -2.55
CA ARG A 741 -7.29 14.96 -1.62
C ARG A 741 -7.44 16.28 -2.39
N PRO A 742 -8.38 17.16 -2.00
CA PRO A 742 -8.47 18.50 -2.57
C PRO A 742 -7.20 19.31 -2.25
N PHE A 743 -7.13 20.54 -2.77
CA PHE A 743 -6.02 21.45 -2.47
C PHE A 743 -5.74 21.53 -0.96
N GLU A 744 -4.52 21.19 -0.57
CA GLU A 744 -4.08 21.21 0.83
C GLU A 744 -2.80 22.03 0.96
N LEU A 745 -2.78 22.94 1.93
CA LEU A 745 -1.62 23.72 2.30
C LEU A 745 -1.19 23.38 3.71
N SER A 746 0.09 23.08 3.91
CA SER A 746 0.62 22.75 5.23
C SER A 746 1.87 23.57 5.57
N LEU A 747 1.98 23.94 6.85
CA LEU A 747 3.15 24.57 7.45
C LEU A 747 3.84 23.60 8.39
N GLY A 748 5.15 23.57 8.35
CA GLY A 748 5.97 22.71 9.20
C GLY A 748 7.16 23.42 9.80
N CYS A 749 7.57 22.98 10.99
CA CYS A 749 8.78 23.41 11.67
C CYS A 749 9.51 22.18 12.22
N ASN A 750 10.78 22.04 11.88
CA ASN A 750 11.66 20.99 12.40
C ASN A 750 12.83 21.61 13.16
N ILE A 751 13.11 21.09 14.34
CA ILE A 751 14.14 21.56 15.25
C ILE A 751 15.10 20.42 15.57
N ASN A 752 16.40 20.67 15.42
CA ASN A 752 17.49 19.75 15.81
C ASN A 752 18.30 20.38 16.92
N PHE A 753 18.50 19.74 18.04
CA PHE A 753 19.23 20.27 19.19
C PHE A 753 20.07 19.20 19.89
#